data_12e2ada501b4bce202321539a38d740c
#
_entry.id   12e2ada501b4bce202321539a38d740c
#
_cell.length_a   1.000
_cell.length_b   1.000
_cell.length_c   1.000
_cell.angle_alpha   90.00
_cell.angle_beta   90.00
_cell.angle_gamma   90.00
#
_symmetry.space_group_name_H-M   'P 1'
#
loop_
_entity.id
_entity.type
_entity.pdbx_description
1 polymer ?
#
loop_
_entity_poly.entity_id
_entity_poly.type
_entity_poly.pdbx_seq_one_letter_code
_entity_poly.pdbx_strand_id
1 'polypeptide(L)'
;MNRHIAGTERKTKNLSHLVIVESPAKAKTIEKYLGKDYSVVASVGHIRDLPKSKLGVDVDNNFEPKYENKKDKAALIKELKKDAKAADIVYLATDPDREGEAISWHLAHVLGISPDAPVRVTFSEITKSGIAAGMSHPRTLDMDLINAQQARRILDRIVGYKLSPFLWKKVRRGLSAGRVQSVAVRLIVDREQEIESFEAQEYWSIDAKLLSASSRRAFPAKLTEVKGEKFKALNKEETDKVLAMLENGEFIITNIKNSTRKKTPAPPFTTSTLQQEASRKLSFNARRTMKAAQELYEGVEIPEMGAVGIITYMRTDSLRISDEAKAAAAQMIESTYGKEYLPSKPRVFKSKNNAQDAHEAIRPTIITLTPEKVKSALSGDQYKLYKLIWERFMASQMENQLLDTKAVDITCGECLFKANGYTVKFDGFTKLYEESKDNDEEEGGALPALEVGEKLKVKELTGNQHFTQPPPRYTEASLIKALEENGIGRPSTYAPTIATILDRHYVEREAKQLKPTSLGIVITDLMKGHFERIVDAKFTAQMESDFDKIEAGKADWVDVLGKFYTGFDKMLTKAEKDMEGKRVKIPDEPTDIVCDKCGKPMVIKIGPYGKFLGCSGFPECKNTKRIVNETGGLCPHCGGKMLAKKSKKGKPFFGCENYKDCNFMTWDTPLEDKCPKCGSTLFKKVGKQGQVYCAKDGCGYVRPADEDKKNEN
;
A
#
# COMPACT_ATOMS: atom_id res chain seq x y z
N MET A 1 -31.26 -18.31 -13.47
CA MET A 1 -30.53 -19.59 -13.38
C MET A 1 -30.10 -19.77 -11.93
N ASN A 2 -30.93 -20.51 -11.20
CA ASN A 2 -30.73 -20.86 -9.80
C ASN A 2 -29.66 -21.96 -9.72
N ARG A 3 -28.53 -21.71 -9.09
CA ARG A 3 -27.62 -22.78 -8.66
C ARG A 3 -28.02 -23.16 -7.24
N HIS A 4 -28.58 -24.37 -7.13
CA HIS A 4 -28.77 -25.08 -5.89
C HIS A 4 -27.46 -25.14 -5.10
N ILE A 5 -27.48 -24.61 -3.88
CA ILE A 5 -26.48 -24.92 -2.86
C ILE A 5 -26.94 -26.26 -2.29
N ALA A 6 -26.22 -27.32 -2.62
CA ALA A 6 -26.41 -28.62 -2.02
C ALA A 6 -26.15 -28.54 -0.51
N GLY A 7 -27.21 -28.60 0.26
CA GLY A 7 -27.14 -28.78 1.69
C GLY A 7 -26.64 -30.20 1.98
N THR A 8 -25.40 -30.32 2.39
CA THR A 8 -24.90 -31.51 3.05
C THR A 8 -25.53 -31.57 4.43
N GLU A 9 -26.49 -32.48 4.63
CA GLU A 9 -27.00 -32.84 5.96
C GLU A 9 -25.84 -33.29 6.83
N ARG A 10 -25.42 -32.41 7.76
CA ARG A 10 -24.49 -32.81 8.84
C ARG A 10 -25.24 -33.75 9.78
N LYS A 11 -24.84 -35.00 9.83
CA LYS A 11 -25.24 -35.96 10.85
C LYS A 11 -24.98 -35.32 12.22
N THR A 12 -25.98 -35.33 13.10
CA THR A 12 -25.89 -34.91 14.49
C THR A 12 -24.87 -35.81 15.22
N LYS A 13 -23.59 -35.36 15.24
CA LYS A 13 -22.59 -35.84 16.19
C LYS A 13 -22.83 -35.11 17.54
N ASN A 14 -22.69 -35.83 18.66
CA ASN A 14 -22.48 -35.17 19.94
C ASN A 14 -21.21 -34.31 19.83
N LEU A 15 -21.38 -33.02 19.69
CA LEU A 15 -20.32 -32.03 19.56
C LEU A 15 -19.93 -31.59 20.96
N SER A 16 -18.75 -31.99 21.44
CA SER A 16 -18.28 -31.54 22.76
C SER A 16 -17.82 -30.07 22.73
N HIS A 17 -17.21 -29.62 21.59
CA HIS A 17 -16.65 -28.28 21.49
C HIS A 17 -17.00 -27.59 20.18
N LEU A 18 -17.49 -26.35 20.28
CA LEU A 18 -17.72 -25.47 19.12
C LEU A 18 -16.65 -24.35 19.11
N VAL A 19 -15.97 -24.18 18.00
CA VAL A 19 -15.00 -23.08 17.79
C VAL A 19 -15.53 -22.13 16.71
N ILE A 20 -15.72 -20.85 17.05
CA ILE A 20 -16.23 -19.84 16.11
C ILE A 20 -15.10 -18.93 15.67
N VAL A 21 -14.82 -18.89 14.37
CA VAL A 21 -13.80 -18.07 13.71
C VAL A 21 -14.43 -17.04 12.78
N GLU A 22 -13.63 -16.16 12.14
CA GLU A 22 -14.15 -15.11 11.26
C GLU A 22 -14.45 -15.59 9.85
N SER A 23 -13.62 -16.47 9.29
CA SER A 23 -13.71 -16.85 7.89
C SER A 23 -13.83 -18.36 7.67
N PRO A 24 -14.50 -18.80 6.57
CA PRO A 24 -14.60 -20.21 6.23
C PRO A 24 -13.24 -20.86 5.92
N ALA A 25 -12.27 -20.12 5.37
CA ALA A 25 -10.94 -20.63 5.12
C ALA A 25 -10.22 -20.97 6.41
N LYS A 26 -10.25 -20.05 7.38
CA LYS A 26 -9.70 -20.24 8.72
C LYS A 26 -10.38 -21.42 9.44
N ALA A 27 -11.71 -21.55 9.32
CA ALA A 27 -12.44 -22.70 9.89
C ALA A 27 -11.93 -24.02 9.36
N LYS A 28 -11.81 -24.18 8.04
CA LYS A 28 -11.31 -25.39 7.38
C LYS A 28 -9.90 -25.76 7.86
N THR A 29 -9.02 -24.77 7.99
CA THR A 29 -7.63 -25.00 8.42
C THR A 29 -7.55 -25.44 9.88
N ILE A 30 -8.30 -24.77 10.77
CA ILE A 30 -8.28 -25.06 12.21
C ILE A 30 -8.94 -26.42 12.55
N GLU A 31 -10.09 -26.71 11.93
CA GLU A 31 -10.83 -27.96 12.14
C GLU A 31 -9.93 -29.20 11.90
N LYS A 32 -9.05 -29.13 10.92
CA LYS A 32 -8.09 -30.20 10.61
C LYS A 32 -7.16 -30.53 11.79
N TYR A 33 -6.77 -29.52 12.59
CA TYR A 33 -5.81 -29.69 13.67
C TYR A 33 -6.45 -30.01 15.03
N LEU A 34 -7.71 -29.64 15.23
CA LEU A 34 -8.41 -29.82 16.52
C LEU A 34 -8.99 -31.23 16.74
N GLY A 35 -9.18 -32.01 15.67
CA GLY A 35 -9.69 -33.37 15.78
C GLY A 35 -11.22 -33.49 15.85
N LYS A 36 -11.72 -34.71 16.15
CA LYS A 36 -13.13 -35.07 15.95
C LYS A 36 -14.10 -34.53 17.00
N ASP A 37 -13.60 -34.09 18.14
CA ASP A 37 -14.41 -33.58 19.28
C ASP A 37 -14.74 -32.10 19.10
N TYR A 38 -14.16 -31.46 18.07
CA TYR A 38 -14.36 -30.05 17.75
C TYR A 38 -15.14 -29.88 16.45
N SER A 39 -16.05 -28.91 16.44
CA SER A 39 -16.64 -28.36 15.23
C SER A 39 -16.21 -26.92 15.08
N VAL A 40 -15.72 -26.56 13.89
CA VAL A 40 -15.26 -25.20 13.61
C VAL A 40 -16.19 -24.53 12.61
N VAL A 41 -16.77 -23.40 12.97
CA VAL A 41 -17.71 -22.64 12.13
C VAL A 41 -17.25 -21.20 11.96
N ALA A 42 -17.74 -20.53 10.91
CA ALA A 42 -17.36 -19.17 10.61
C ALA A 42 -18.52 -18.18 10.82
N SER A 43 -18.26 -17.04 11.49
CA SER A 43 -19.18 -15.92 11.60
C SER A 43 -19.30 -15.08 10.32
N VAL A 44 -18.33 -15.25 9.41
CA VAL A 44 -18.23 -14.45 8.18
C VAL A 44 -18.23 -12.95 8.49
N GLY A 45 -17.34 -12.54 9.40
CA GLY A 45 -17.19 -11.18 9.92
C GLY A 45 -18.25 -10.79 10.96
N HIS A 46 -18.49 -9.49 11.11
CA HIS A 46 -19.46 -8.97 12.09
C HIS A 46 -20.90 -9.44 11.83
N ILE A 47 -21.54 -10.00 12.84
CA ILE A 47 -22.97 -10.40 12.83
C ILE A 47 -23.89 -9.32 13.40
N ARG A 48 -23.32 -8.32 14.12
CA ARG A 48 -24.00 -7.22 14.78
C ARG A 48 -23.29 -5.92 14.50
N ASP A 49 -24.02 -4.80 14.33
CA ASP A 49 -23.44 -3.49 14.03
C ASP A 49 -24.43 -2.38 14.39
N LEU A 50 -23.99 -1.12 14.36
CA LEU A 50 -24.86 0.05 14.47
C LEU A 50 -25.83 0.11 13.29
N PRO A 51 -27.08 0.63 13.48
CA PRO A 51 -28.08 0.73 12.43
C PRO A 51 -27.56 1.47 11.18
N LYS A 52 -27.92 1.00 9.98
CA LYS A 52 -27.46 1.63 8.73
C LYS A 52 -28.08 3.02 8.47
N SER A 53 -29.32 3.23 8.88
CA SER A 53 -30.12 4.42 8.53
C SER A 53 -30.22 5.46 9.63
N LYS A 54 -29.68 5.19 10.82
CA LYS A 54 -29.72 6.07 11.98
C LYS A 54 -28.33 6.23 12.59
N LEU A 55 -28.12 7.26 13.40
CA LEU A 55 -26.85 7.44 14.11
C LEU A 55 -26.53 6.21 14.96
N GLY A 56 -27.51 5.72 15.70
CA GLY A 56 -27.39 4.51 16.52
C GLY A 56 -26.48 4.68 17.74
N VAL A 57 -26.24 5.92 18.15
CA VAL A 57 -25.45 6.31 19.31
C VAL A 57 -26.23 7.38 20.06
N ASP A 58 -26.38 7.22 21.35
CA ASP A 58 -27.03 8.17 22.24
C ASP A 58 -25.97 9.11 22.82
N VAL A 59 -25.79 10.28 22.17
CA VAL A 59 -24.72 11.22 22.50
C VAL A 59 -24.94 11.95 23.83
N ASP A 60 -26.19 11.99 24.32
CA ASP A 60 -26.59 12.64 25.55
C ASP A 60 -26.56 11.66 26.75
N ASN A 61 -26.45 10.35 26.47
CA ASN A 61 -26.35 9.28 27.46
C ASN A 61 -25.05 8.48 27.26
N ASN A 62 -23.92 9.05 27.65
CA ASN A 62 -22.61 8.39 27.66
C ASN A 62 -22.23 7.69 26.35
N PHE A 63 -22.71 8.18 25.21
CA PHE A 63 -22.48 7.61 23.88
C PHE A 63 -22.95 6.17 23.73
N GLU A 64 -23.97 5.75 24.46
CA GLU A 64 -24.49 4.38 24.46
C GLU A 64 -24.83 3.91 23.02
N PRO A 65 -24.20 2.83 22.55
CA PRO A 65 -24.43 2.34 21.18
C PRO A 65 -25.63 1.40 21.13
N LYS A 66 -26.53 1.65 20.18
CA LYS A 66 -27.71 0.80 19.91
C LYS A 66 -27.40 -0.21 18.82
N TYR A 67 -26.70 -1.29 19.18
CA TYR A 67 -26.35 -2.34 18.23
C TYR A 67 -27.56 -3.19 17.81
N GLU A 68 -27.61 -3.54 16.52
CA GLU A 68 -28.63 -4.41 15.92
C GLU A 68 -27.97 -5.61 15.22
N ASN A 69 -28.64 -6.77 15.27
CA ASN A 69 -28.23 -7.91 14.46
C ASN A 69 -28.40 -7.58 12.97
N LYS A 70 -27.40 -7.90 12.17
CA LYS A 70 -27.42 -7.64 10.73
C LYS A 70 -28.47 -8.54 10.05
N LYS A 71 -29.41 -7.93 9.31
CA LYS A 71 -30.52 -8.66 8.66
C LYS A 71 -30.04 -9.73 7.67
N ASP A 72 -28.97 -9.43 6.94
CA ASP A 72 -28.33 -10.35 6.00
C ASP A 72 -27.61 -11.54 6.69
N LYS A 73 -27.46 -11.51 8.01
CA LYS A 73 -26.85 -12.56 8.83
C LYS A 73 -27.87 -13.35 9.66
N ALA A 74 -29.18 -13.10 9.52
CA ALA A 74 -30.21 -13.71 10.34
C ALA A 74 -30.20 -15.25 10.28
N ALA A 75 -30.02 -15.84 9.10
CA ALA A 75 -29.92 -17.28 8.92
C ALA A 75 -28.68 -17.87 9.62
N LEU A 76 -27.52 -17.22 9.43
CA LEU A 76 -26.27 -17.62 10.08
C LEU A 76 -26.37 -17.53 11.62
N ILE A 77 -26.95 -16.45 12.14
CA ILE A 77 -27.17 -16.30 13.59
C ILE A 77 -28.03 -17.43 14.14
N LYS A 78 -29.08 -17.82 13.41
CA LYS A 78 -29.95 -18.93 13.81
C LYS A 78 -29.17 -20.28 13.86
N GLU A 79 -28.31 -20.52 12.88
CA GLU A 79 -27.44 -21.70 12.83
C GLU A 79 -26.42 -21.69 13.97
N LEU A 80 -25.69 -20.58 14.18
CA LEU A 80 -24.75 -20.43 15.28
C LEU A 80 -25.39 -20.65 16.65
N LYS A 81 -26.63 -20.16 16.88
CA LYS A 81 -27.37 -20.39 18.12
C LYS A 81 -27.76 -21.86 18.31
N LYS A 82 -28.09 -22.55 17.22
CA LYS A 82 -28.39 -24.00 17.27
C LYS A 82 -27.15 -24.80 17.62
N ASP A 83 -26.02 -24.51 16.94
CA ASP A 83 -24.76 -25.21 17.15
C ASP A 83 -24.20 -24.94 18.57
N ALA A 84 -24.28 -23.68 19.04
CA ALA A 84 -23.86 -23.30 20.38
C ALA A 84 -24.66 -24.00 21.49
N LYS A 85 -25.96 -24.23 21.28
CA LYS A 85 -26.80 -24.98 22.23
C LYS A 85 -26.52 -26.50 22.27
N ALA A 86 -25.97 -27.01 21.17
CA ALA A 86 -25.64 -28.44 21.05
C ALA A 86 -24.20 -28.76 21.52
N ALA A 87 -23.38 -27.76 21.79
CA ALA A 87 -22.01 -27.89 22.25
C ALA A 87 -21.92 -27.72 23.78
N ASP A 88 -21.00 -28.45 24.39
CA ASP A 88 -20.74 -28.32 25.85
C ASP A 88 -19.95 -27.03 26.13
N ILE A 89 -19.00 -26.69 25.25
CA ILE A 89 -18.19 -25.47 25.33
C ILE A 89 -18.15 -24.77 23.97
N VAL A 90 -18.27 -23.44 23.98
CA VAL A 90 -18.14 -22.58 22.80
C VAL A 90 -16.92 -21.70 22.93
N TYR A 91 -15.93 -21.88 22.06
CA TYR A 91 -14.74 -21.03 21.99
C TYR A 91 -14.90 -19.94 20.91
N LEU A 92 -14.49 -18.73 21.25
CA LEU A 92 -14.48 -17.57 20.36
C LEU A 92 -13.04 -17.33 19.87
N ALA A 93 -12.76 -17.75 18.63
CA ALA A 93 -11.41 -17.84 18.06
C ALA A 93 -11.19 -16.89 16.89
N THR A 94 -11.70 -15.65 17.01
CA THR A 94 -11.50 -14.59 16.03
C THR A 94 -10.06 -14.05 16.09
N ASP A 95 -9.68 -13.20 15.13
CA ASP A 95 -8.32 -12.65 15.01
C ASP A 95 -7.84 -11.96 16.31
N PRO A 96 -6.54 -11.86 16.54
CA PRO A 96 -5.98 -11.33 17.80
C PRO A 96 -5.97 -9.79 17.88
N ASP A 97 -6.61 -9.07 16.96
CA ASP A 97 -6.72 -7.61 16.98
C ASP A 97 -8.02 -7.09 17.65
N ARG A 98 -8.13 -5.75 17.81
CA ARG A 98 -9.33 -5.08 18.37
C ARG A 98 -10.62 -5.46 17.65
N GLU A 99 -10.54 -5.66 16.32
CA GLU A 99 -11.71 -6.01 15.50
C GLU A 99 -12.17 -7.43 15.79
N GLY A 100 -11.23 -8.38 15.91
CA GLY A 100 -11.54 -9.75 16.30
C GLY A 100 -12.10 -9.82 17.73
N GLU A 101 -11.59 -9.04 18.68
CA GLU A 101 -12.11 -8.97 20.04
C GLU A 101 -13.56 -8.46 20.06
N ALA A 102 -13.85 -7.42 19.28
CA ALA A 102 -15.22 -6.88 19.15
C ALA A 102 -16.18 -7.88 18.46
N ILE A 103 -15.70 -8.64 17.46
CA ILE A 103 -16.49 -9.70 16.83
C ILE A 103 -16.82 -10.79 17.86
N SER A 104 -15.84 -11.22 18.67
CA SER A 104 -16.03 -12.19 19.75
C SER A 104 -17.06 -11.68 20.78
N TRP A 105 -16.97 -10.42 21.17
CA TRP A 105 -17.94 -9.80 22.11
C TRP A 105 -19.37 -9.77 21.54
N HIS A 106 -19.51 -9.43 20.25
CA HIS A 106 -20.81 -9.47 19.58
C HIS A 106 -21.37 -10.89 19.47
N LEU A 107 -20.50 -11.89 19.23
CA LEU A 107 -20.87 -13.30 19.25
C LEU A 107 -21.32 -13.74 20.65
N ALA A 108 -20.55 -13.43 21.68
CA ALA A 108 -20.88 -13.74 23.07
C ALA A 108 -22.27 -13.19 23.44
N HIS A 109 -22.54 -11.91 23.15
CA HIS A 109 -23.84 -11.28 23.39
C HIS A 109 -25.00 -12.01 22.67
N VAL A 110 -24.82 -12.35 21.39
CA VAL A 110 -25.88 -13.02 20.60
C VAL A 110 -26.12 -14.46 21.07
N LEU A 111 -25.09 -15.14 21.54
CA LEU A 111 -25.14 -16.54 21.99
C LEU A 111 -25.48 -16.67 23.49
N GLY A 112 -25.52 -15.56 24.24
CA GLY A 112 -25.78 -15.56 25.68
C GLY A 112 -24.61 -16.08 26.52
N ILE A 113 -23.37 -15.86 26.04
CA ILE A 113 -22.14 -16.23 26.75
C ILE A 113 -21.70 -15.04 27.62
N SER A 114 -21.33 -15.27 28.88
CA SER A 114 -20.77 -14.21 29.73
C SER A 114 -19.44 -13.70 29.20
N PRO A 115 -19.19 -12.38 29.19
CA PRO A 115 -17.87 -11.83 28.87
C PRO A 115 -16.75 -12.34 29.79
N ASP A 116 -17.07 -12.73 31.01
CA ASP A 116 -16.15 -13.26 32.03
C ASP A 116 -15.85 -14.76 31.85
N ALA A 117 -16.54 -15.43 30.92
CA ALA A 117 -16.25 -16.83 30.60
C ALA A 117 -14.89 -16.98 29.94
N PRO A 118 -14.04 -17.94 30.34
CA PRO A 118 -12.73 -18.17 29.72
C PRO A 118 -12.86 -18.95 28.41
N VAL A 119 -13.44 -18.32 27.39
CA VAL A 119 -13.75 -18.93 26.09
C VAL A 119 -13.08 -18.20 24.91
N ARG A 120 -12.37 -17.13 25.15
CA ARG A 120 -11.64 -16.38 24.12
C ARG A 120 -10.30 -17.04 23.82
N VAL A 121 -10.09 -17.40 22.57
CA VAL A 121 -8.85 -18.02 22.07
C VAL A 121 -8.29 -17.19 20.92
N THR A 122 -6.98 -17.00 20.89
CA THR A 122 -6.29 -16.25 19.82
C THR A 122 -5.15 -17.05 19.22
N PHE A 123 -4.91 -16.86 17.93
CA PHE A 123 -3.82 -17.53 17.22
C PHE A 123 -2.97 -16.49 16.49
N SER A 124 -1.69 -16.41 16.83
CA SER A 124 -0.72 -15.59 16.12
C SER A 124 -0.33 -16.22 14.76
N GLU A 125 -0.50 -17.54 14.64
CA GLU A 125 -0.27 -18.32 13.43
C GLU A 125 -1.23 -19.52 13.37
N ILE A 126 -1.64 -19.90 12.17
CA ILE A 126 -2.57 -21.02 11.95
C ILE A 126 -1.76 -22.27 11.57
N THR A 127 -0.95 -22.72 12.52
CA THR A 127 -0.16 -23.97 12.47
C THR A 127 -0.65 -24.93 13.55
N LYS A 128 -0.21 -26.20 13.49
CA LYS A 128 -0.54 -27.18 14.53
C LYS A 128 -0.09 -26.71 15.92
N SER A 129 1.14 -26.20 16.03
CA SER A 129 1.70 -25.69 17.28
C SER A 129 0.98 -24.43 17.76
N GLY A 130 0.75 -23.45 16.84
CA GLY A 130 0.07 -22.20 17.18
C GLY A 130 -1.37 -22.41 17.64
N ILE A 131 -2.09 -23.33 17.00
CA ILE A 131 -3.47 -23.69 17.42
C ILE A 131 -3.46 -24.40 18.78
N ALA A 132 -2.55 -25.36 18.99
CA ALA A 132 -2.43 -26.06 20.27
C ALA A 132 -2.09 -25.09 21.40
N ALA A 133 -1.15 -24.18 21.20
CA ALA A 133 -0.78 -23.15 22.15
C ALA A 133 -1.95 -22.21 22.49
N GLY A 134 -2.70 -21.74 21.48
CA GLY A 134 -3.87 -20.89 21.69
C GLY A 134 -4.98 -21.61 22.45
N MET A 135 -5.29 -22.84 22.09
CA MET A 135 -6.33 -23.63 22.75
C MET A 135 -6.00 -24.03 24.19
N SER A 136 -4.73 -24.08 24.56
CA SER A 136 -4.31 -24.39 25.94
C SER A 136 -4.44 -23.20 26.91
N HIS A 137 -4.65 -21.98 26.39
CA HIS A 137 -4.75 -20.74 27.20
C HIS A 137 -6.00 -19.93 26.85
N PRO A 138 -7.21 -20.47 27.03
CA PRO A 138 -8.42 -19.69 26.84
C PRO A 138 -8.51 -18.62 27.93
N ARG A 139 -8.92 -17.41 27.56
CA ARG A 139 -9.07 -16.26 28.45
C ARG A 139 -10.47 -15.67 28.38
N THR A 140 -10.76 -14.73 29.24
CA THR A 140 -11.94 -13.89 29.18
C THR A 140 -11.85 -12.89 28.03
N LEU A 141 -12.96 -12.28 27.65
CA LEU A 141 -12.96 -11.16 26.72
C LEU A 141 -12.22 -9.96 27.33
N ASP A 142 -11.41 -9.31 26.52
CA ASP A 142 -10.67 -8.10 26.91
C ASP A 142 -11.55 -6.87 26.66
N MET A 143 -12.12 -6.34 27.75
CA MET A 143 -13.04 -5.21 27.68
C MET A 143 -12.35 -3.91 27.29
N ASP A 144 -11.06 -3.75 27.52
CA ASP A 144 -10.30 -2.57 27.12
C ASP A 144 -10.08 -2.54 25.60
N LEU A 145 -9.76 -3.68 25.01
CA LEU A 145 -9.71 -3.85 23.53
C LEU A 145 -11.09 -3.57 22.90
N ILE A 146 -12.16 -4.09 23.49
CA ILE A 146 -13.55 -3.89 23.04
C ILE A 146 -13.90 -2.41 23.12
N ASN A 147 -13.61 -1.74 24.23
CA ASN A 147 -13.89 -0.32 24.45
C ASN A 147 -13.11 0.56 23.47
N ALA A 148 -11.85 0.22 23.17
CA ALA A 148 -11.05 0.92 22.18
C ALA A 148 -11.66 0.80 20.77
N GLN A 149 -12.12 -0.39 20.39
CA GLN A 149 -12.80 -0.61 19.11
C GLN A 149 -14.16 0.11 19.06
N GLN A 150 -14.97 0.04 20.14
CA GLN A 150 -16.23 0.75 20.25
C GLN A 150 -16.04 2.27 20.15
N ALA A 151 -15.10 2.84 20.89
CA ALA A 151 -14.79 4.26 20.84
C ALA A 151 -14.47 4.72 19.42
N ARG A 152 -13.59 3.98 18.72
CA ARG A 152 -13.29 4.23 17.31
C ARG A 152 -14.54 4.14 16.44
N ARG A 153 -15.31 3.06 16.57
CA ARG A 153 -16.51 2.82 15.78
C ARG A 153 -17.55 3.91 15.96
N ILE A 154 -17.79 4.33 17.22
CA ILE A 154 -18.74 5.39 17.59
C ILE A 154 -18.25 6.73 17.05
N LEU A 155 -16.98 7.08 17.25
CA LEU A 155 -16.41 8.33 16.74
C LEU A 155 -16.52 8.44 15.21
N ASP A 156 -16.07 7.40 14.50
CA ASP A 156 -16.14 7.38 13.03
C ASP A 156 -17.61 7.41 12.54
N ARG A 157 -18.55 6.82 13.31
CA ARG A 157 -20.00 6.92 13.06
C ARG A 157 -20.50 8.34 13.23
N ILE A 158 -20.17 9.02 14.32
CA ILE A 158 -20.58 10.40 14.59
C ILE A 158 -20.06 11.33 13.50
N VAL A 159 -18.76 11.27 13.22
CA VAL A 159 -18.12 12.09 12.17
C VAL A 159 -18.76 11.84 10.82
N GLY A 160 -18.82 10.60 10.38
CA GLY A 160 -19.36 10.26 9.06
C GLY A 160 -20.85 10.58 8.93
N TYR A 161 -21.64 10.36 9.96
CA TYR A 161 -23.10 10.56 9.92
C TYR A 161 -23.50 12.03 10.00
N LYS A 162 -22.73 12.88 10.68
CA LYS A 162 -22.97 14.32 10.77
C LYS A 162 -22.32 15.11 9.63
N LEU A 163 -21.08 14.79 9.23
CA LEU A 163 -20.39 15.51 8.14
C LEU A 163 -20.89 15.15 6.74
N SER A 164 -21.25 13.89 6.49
CA SER A 164 -21.68 13.51 5.14
C SER A 164 -22.95 14.24 4.70
N PRO A 165 -24.02 14.42 5.52
CA PRO A 165 -25.17 15.26 5.18
C PRO A 165 -24.82 16.73 4.95
N PHE A 166 -23.85 17.28 5.72
CA PHE A 166 -23.35 18.63 5.49
C PHE A 166 -22.74 18.76 4.09
N LEU A 167 -21.85 17.82 3.70
CA LEU A 167 -21.28 17.79 2.35
C LEU A 167 -22.35 17.61 1.25
N TRP A 168 -23.40 16.84 1.53
CA TRP A 168 -24.50 16.65 0.56
C TRP A 168 -25.29 17.92 0.32
N LYS A 169 -25.54 18.71 1.37
CA LYS A 169 -26.25 20.00 1.27
C LYS A 169 -25.37 21.05 0.57
N LYS A 170 -24.05 21.07 0.86
CA LYS A 170 -23.15 22.15 0.45
C LYS A 170 -22.42 21.89 -0.87
N VAL A 171 -22.19 20.61 -1.23
CA VAL A 171 -21.50 20.22 -2.47
C VAL A 171 -22.44 19.34 -3.32
N ARG A 172 -22.53 18.04 -3.04
CA ARG A 172 -23.43 17.10 -3.74
C ARG A 172 -23.70 15.82 -2.94
N ARG A 173 -24.79 15.11 -3.27
CA ARG A 173 -25.12 13.82 -2.66
C ARG A 173 -24.08 12.75 -2.98
N GLY A 174 -23.93 11.78 -2.07
CA GLY A 174 -23.04 10.62 -2.22
C GLY A 174 -21.62 10.83 -1.75
N LEU A 175 -21.26 12.02 -1.26
CA LEU A 175 -19.97 12.29 -0.62
C LEU A 175 -19.93 11.71 0.79
N SER A 176 -18.74 11.38 1.25
CA SER A 176 -18.50 10.96 2.63
C SER A 176 -17.27 11.68 3.19
N ALA A 177 -17.33 12.02 4.45
CA ALA A 177 -16.17 12.47 5.21
C ALA A 177 -15.90 11.47 6.33
N GLY A 178 -14.64 11.25 6.62
CA GLY A 178 -14.18 10.44 7.74
C GLY A 178 -12.82 10.96 8.17
N ARG A 179 -12.51 10.84 9.45
CA ARG A 179 -11.31 11.41 10.05
C ARG A 179 -10.03 11.04 9.30
N VAL A 180 -9.69 9.75 9.23
CA VAL A 180 -8.46 9.28 8.59
C VAL A 180 -8.46 9.54 7.07
N GLN A 181 -9.59 9.29 6.39
CA GLN A 181 -9.69 9.51 4.94
C GLN A 181 -9.53 10.98 4.55
N SER A 182 -10.08 11.91 5.34
CA SER A 182 -9.99 13.34 5.04
C SER A 182 -8.57 13.88 5.23
N VAL A 183 -7.84 13.39 6.23
CA VAL A 183 -6.42 13.72 6.40
C VAL A 183 -5.58 13.13 5.26
N ALA A 184 -5.85 11.89 4.84
CA ALA A 184 -5.13 11.29 3.72
C ALA A 184 -5.33 12.09 2.41
N VAL A 185 -6.56 12.56 2.14
CA VAL A 185 -6.82 13.45 0.98
C VAL A 185 -6.12 14.79 1.14
N ARG A 186 -6.15 15.38 2.34
CA ARG A 186 -5.45 16.65 2.63
C ARG A 186 -3.96 16.56 2.35
N LEU A 187 -3.27 15.50 2.80
CA LEU A 187 -1.84 15.30 2.52
C LEU A 187 -1.54 15.29 1.01
N ILE A 188 -2.42 14.67 0.22
CA ILE A 188 -2.25 14.63 -1.24
C ILE A 188 -2.52 16.00 -1.87
N VAL A 189 -3.55 16.72 -1.40
CA VAL A 189 -3.89 18.07 -1.88
C VAL A 189 -2.79 19.06 -1.51
N ASP A 190 -2.30 19.06 -0.26
CA ASP A 190 -1.22 19.93 0.20
C ASP A 190 0.06 19.67 -0.63
N ARG A 191 0.38 18.41 -0.93
CA ARG A 191 1.50 18.06 -1.80
C ARG A 191 1.32 18.58 -3.24
N GLU A 192 0.12 18.52 -3.80
CA GLU A 192 -0.13 19.09 -5.13
C GLU A 192 0.03 20.60 -5.13
N GLN A 193 -0.44 21.30 -4.08
CA GLN A 193 -0.22 22.73 -3.91
C GLN A 193 1.27 23.09 -3.78
N GLU A 194 2.06 22.27 -3.05
CA GLU A 194 3.52 22.42 -2.99
C GLU A 194 4.17 22.30 -4.38
N ILE A 195 3.70 21.33 -5.19
CA ILE A 195 4.20 21.12 -6.55
C ILE A 195 3.82 22.29 -7.47
N GLU A 196 2.57 22.75 -7.42
CA GLU A 196 2.08 23.82 -8.27
C GLU A 196 2.70 25.19 -7.93
N SER A 197 3.03 25.42 -6.65
CA SER A 197 3.68 26.64 -6.19
C SER A 197 5.21 26.59 -6.24
N PHE A 198 5.79 25.46 -6.67
CA PHE A 198 7.22 25.28 -6.67
C PHE A 198 7.87 26.06 -7.80
N GLU A 199 8.85 26.90 -7.45
CA GLU A 199 9.70 27.61 -8.39
C GLU A 199 11.04 26.89 -8.53
N ALA A 200 11.30 26.38 -9.73
CA ALA A 200 12.55 25.69 -10.02
C ALA A 200 13.72 26.68 -10.02
N GLN A 201 14.72 26.43 -9.18
CA GLN A 201 15.96 27.21 -9.11
C GLN A 201 17.05 26.53 -9.90
N GLU A 202 17.70 27.29 -10.76
CA GLU A 202 18.86 26.85 -11.52
C GLU A 202 20.07 26.71 -10.60
N TYR A 203 20.82 25.64 -10.79
CA TYR A 203 22.14 25.46 -10.20
C TYR A 203 23.02 24.62 -11.13
N TRP A 204 24.31 24.71 -10.94
CA TRP A 204 25.27 24.02 -11.78
C TRP A 204 26.20 23.12 -10.98
N SER A 205 26.63 22.01 -11.58
CA SER A 205 27.72 21.16 -11.09
C SER A 205 28.85 21.12 -12.10
N ILE A 206 30.08 20.91 -11.62
CA ILE A 206 31.21 20.62 -12.48
C ILE A 206 31.67 19.21 -12.18
N ASP A 207 31.64 18.38 -13.19
CA ASP A 207 32.03 16.98 -13.13
C ASP A 207 33.22 16.74 -14.02
N ALA A 208 34.24 16.01 -13.49
CA ALA A 208 35.41 15.61 -14.22
C ALA A 208 35.44 14.09 -14.42
N LYS A 209 35.69 13.60 -15.61
CA LYS A 209 36.10 12.22 -15.89
C LYS A 209 37.62 12.14 -15.90
N LEU A 210 38.20 11.51 -14.91
CA LEU A 210 39.62 11.46 -14.68
C LEU A 210 40.19 10.06 -14.97
N LEU A 211 41.39 10.00 -15.45
CA LEU A 211 42.09 8.77 -15.78
C LEU A 211 43.40 8.69 -15.00
N SER A 212 43.57 7.61 -14.24
CA SER A 212 44.83 7.26 -13.59
C SER A 212 45.83 6.70 -14.56
N ALA A 213 47.12 6.90 -14.32
CA ALA A 213 48.21 6.35 -15.13
C ALA A 213 48.17 4.80 -15.10
N SER A 214 47.74 4.21 -14.02
CA SER A 214 47.66 2.75 -13.79
C SER A 214 46.42 2.10 -14.42
N SER A 215 45.42 2.88 -14.89
CA SER A 215 44.11 2.36 -15.32
C SER A 215 43.71 2.90 -16.70
N ARG A 216 43.15 2.02 -17.53
CA ARG A 216 42.48 2.43 -18.80
C ARG A 216 41.04 2.92 -18.62
N ARG A 217 40.48 2.77 -17.38
CA ARG A 217 39.10 3.14 -17.09
C ARG A 217 39.07 4.49 -16.38
N ALA A 218 38.40 5.44 -16.97
CA ALA A 218 38.13 6.73 -16.35
C ALA A 218 37.08 6.58 -15.22
N PHE A 219 37.20 7.42 -14.19
CA PHE A 219 36.26 7.49 -13.07
C PHE A 219 35.73 8.93 -12.91
N PRO A 220 34.50 9.10 -12.41
CA PRO A 220 33.92 10.41 -12.19
C PRO A 220 34.45 11.04 -10.89
N ALA A 221 34.67 12.34 -10.92
CA ALA A 221 34.93 13.18 -9.76
C ALA A 221 34.09 14.46 -9.86
N LYS A 222 33.57 14.92 -8.76
CA LYS A 222 32.66 16.07 -8.68
C LYS A 222 33.35 17.22 -7.92
N LEU A 223 33.29 18.42 -8.47
CA LEU A 223 33.77 19.62 -7.78
C LEU A 223 32.93 19.87 -6.52
N THR A 224 33.59 20.03 -5.38
CA THR A 224 32.92 20.29 -4.10
C THR A 224 33.26 21.64 -3.48
N GLU A 225 34.50 22.11 -3.69
CA GLU A 225 34.98 23.36 -3.08
C GLU A 225 35.85 24.14 -4.07
N VAL A 226 35.77 25.47 -4.00
CA VAL A 226 36.65 26.43 -4.69
C VAL A 226 37.18 27.39 -3.64
N LYS A 227 38.50 27.57 -3.53
CA LYS A 227 39.18 28.39 -2.53
C LYS A 227 38.80 28.06 -1.07
N GLY A 228 38.52 26.77 -0.81
CA GLY A 228 38.10 26.27 0.52
C GLY A 228 36.64 26.51 0.87
N GLU A 229 35.88 27.13 -0.01
CA GLU A 229 34.42 27.29 0.17
C GLU A 229 33.63 26.30 -0.69
N LYS A 230 32.49 25.88 -0.17
CA LYS A 230 31.60 24.95 -0.91
C LYS A 230 31.18 25.55 -2.25
N PHE A 231 31.46 24.84 -3.33
CA PHE A 231 31.08 25.24 -4.68
C PHE A 231 29.56 25.38 -4.80
N LYS A 232 29.15 26.55 -5.25
CA LYS A 232 27.76 26.86 -5.61
C LYS A 232 27.82 27.79 -6.83
N ALA A 233 27.28 27.36 -7.95
CA ALA A 233 27.08 28.20 -9.11
C ALA A 233 25.60 28.22 -9.47
N LEU A 234 25.05 29.42 -9.63
CA LEU A 234 23.64 29.66 -9.92
C LEU A 234 23.38 29.95 -11.40
N ASN A 235 24.45 30.10 -12.18
CA ASN A 235 24.35 30.39 -13.61
C ASN A 235 25.57 29.88 -14.37
N LYS A 236 25.44 29.91 -15.69
CA LYS A 236 26.49 29.45 -16.60
C LYS A 236 27.79 30.28 -16.47
N GLU A 237 27.69 31.60 -16.30
CA GLU A 237 28.85 32.48 -16.23
C GLU A 237 29.77 32.20 -15.05
N GLU A 238 29.18 31.92 -13.89
CA GLU A 238 29.94 31.49 -12.70
C GLU A 238 30.64 30.16 -12.92
N THR A 239 29.94 29.22 -13.58
CA THR A 239 30.47 27.89 -13.92
C THR A 239 31.60 28.00 -14.92
N ASP A 240 31.44 28.81 -16.00
CA ASP A 240 32.46 28.99 -17.04
C ASP A 240 33.74 29.63 -16.47
N LYS A 241 33.64 30.57 -15.50
CA LYS A 241 34.80 31.13 -14.79
C LYS A 241 35.61 30.05 -14.09
N VAL A 242 34.93 29.13 -13.39
CA VAL A 242 35.62 28.03 -12.70
C VAL A 242 36.18 27.01 -13.70
N LEU A 243 35.45 26.70 -14.78
CA LEU A 243 35.96 25.83 -15.85
C LEU A 243 37.24 26.39 -16.49
N ALA A 244 37.28 27.69 -16.75
CA ALA A 244 38.48 28.35 -17.29
C ALA A 244 39.70 28.25 -16.33
N MET A 245 39.48 28.29 -15.01
CA MET A 245 40.55 28.07 -14.02
C MET A 245 41.07 26.61 -14.04
N LEU A 246 40.26 25.67 -14.49
CA LEU A 246 40.57 24.23 -14.49
C LEU A 246 41.17 23.75 -15.79
N GLU A 247 41.03 24.50 -16.90
CA GLU A 247 41.31 24.05 -18.27
C GLU A 247 42.79 23.61 -18.49
N ASN A 248 43.74 24.25 -17.80
CA ASN A 248 45.16 23.91 -17.83
C ASN A 248 45.73 23.45 -16.49
N GLY A 249 44.85 23.12 -15.55
CA GLY A 249 45.23 22.72 -14.22
C GLY A 249 45.67 21.26 -14.10
N GLU A 250 46.63 21.01 -13.23
CA GLU A 250 47.02 19.64 -12.87
C GLU A 250 46.08 19.07 -11.82
N PHE A 251 45.43 17.93 -12.09
CA PHE A 251 44.63 17.20 -11.15
C PHE A 251 45.51 16.25 -10.36
N ILE A 252 45.66 16.48 -9.07
CA ILE A 252 46.55 15.71 -8.18
C ILE A 252 45.75 15.12 -7.05
N ILE A 253 45.94 13.83 -6.78
CA ILE A 253 45.33 13.18 -5.62
C ILE A 253 46.03 13.67 -4.36
N THR A 254 45.32 14.36 -3.48
CA THR A 254 45.86 14.91 -2.25
C THR A 254 45.57 14.07 -1.04
N ASN A 255 44.48 13.30 -1.06
CA ASN A 255 44.13 12.42 0.04
C ASN A 255 43.31 11.22 -0.42
N ILE A 256 43.54 10.07 0.22
CA ILE A 256 42.73 8.85 0.00
C ILE A 256 42.30 8.30 1.37
N LYS A 257 41.01 8.28 1.61
CA LYS A 257 40.45 7.72 2.84
C LYS A 257 39.78 6.38 2.52
N ASN A 258 40.35 5.30 3.03
CA ASN A 258 39.76 3.97 2.99
C ASN A 258 39.00 3.70 4.28
N SER A 259 37.78 3.14 4.20
CA SER A 259 37.04 2.70 5.37
C SER A 259 36.14 1.53 5.03
N THR A 260 35.76 0.75 6.02
CA THR A 260 34.79 -0.32 5.87
C THR A 260 33.46 0.15 6.45
N ARG A 261 32.43 0.23 5.59
CA ARG A 261 31.05 0.56 5.99
C ARG A 261 30.25 -0.71 6.17
N LYS A 262 29.49 -0.78 7.26
CA LYS A 262 28.52 -1.85 7.51
C LYS A 262 27.12 -1.39 7.05
N LYS A 263 26.46 -2.17 6.20
CA LYS A 263 25.05 -1.99 5.86
C LYS A 263 24.27 -3.07 6.60
N THR A 264 23.35 -2.64 7.48
CA THR A 264 22.54 -3.56 8.28
C THR A 264 21.26 -3.96 7.52
N PRO A 265 20.76 -5.19 7.69
CA PRO A 265 19.49 -5.58 7.11
C PRO A 265 18.34 -4.81 7.76
N ALA A 266 17.33 -4.57 6.98
CA ALA A 266 16.08 -4.01 7.48
C ALA A 266 15.31 -5.06 8.31
N PRO A 267 14.48 -4.63 9.31
CA PRO A 267 13.69 -5.54 10.14
C PRO A 267 12.68 -6.36 9.31
N PRO A 268 12.13 -7.46 9.86
CA PRO A 268 11.02 -8.16 9.23
C PRO A 268 9.83 -7.22 9.05
N PHE A 269 8.87 -7.62 8.21
CA PHE A 269 7.77 -6.74 7.84
C PHE A 269 6.80 -6.47 8.99
N THR A 270 6.38 -5.20 9.08
CA THR A 270 5.08 -4.79 9.63
C THR A 270 4.06 -4.69 8.49
N THR A 271 2.78 -4.47 8.81
CA THR A 271 1.73 -4.25 7.79
C THR A 271 2.10 -3.09 6.86
N SER A 272 2.61 -1.99 7.40
CA SER A 272 2.97 -0.80 6.64
C SER A 272 4.14 -1.09 5.69
N THR A 273 5.24 -1.65 6.21
CA THR A 273 6.42 -1.93 5.38
C THR A 273 6.17 -3.02 4.35
N LEU A 274 5.32 -4.01 4.64
CA LEU A 274 4.89 -5.01 3.65
C LEU A 274 4.11 -4.37 2.50
N GLN A 275 3.17 -3.47 2.80
CA GLN A 275 2.41 -2.78 1.76
C GLN A 275 3.30 -1.87 0.91
N GLN A 276 4.27 -1.20 1.52
CA GLN A 276 5.25 -0.36 0.83
C GLN A 276 6.11 -1.17 -0.15
N GLU A 277 6.74 -2.24 0.32
CA GLU A 277 7.62 -3.07 -0.51
C GLU A 277 6.85 -3.87 -1.56
N ALA A 278 5.66 -4.37 -1.26
CA ALA A 278 4.82 -5.00 -2.25
C ALA A 278 4.38 -4.03 -3.37
N SER A 279 4.18 -2.76 -3.03
CA SER A 279 3.91 -1.71 -4.03
C SER A 279 5.13 -1.45 -4.92
N ARG A 280 6.32 -1.34 -4.33
CA ARG A 280 7.56 -1.06 -5.06
C ARG A 280 7.99 -2.24 -5.93
N LYS A 281 8.17 -3.42 -5.34
CA LYS A 281 8.74 -4.61 -6.02
C LYS A 281 7.74 -5.39 -6.85
N LEU A 282 6.48 -5.49 -6.39
CA LEU A 282 5.48 -6.33 -7.04
C LEU A 282 4.42 -5.53 -7.81
N SER A 283 4.43 -4.20 -7.70
CA SER A 283 3.37 -3.32 -8.20
C SER A 283 1.98 -3.74 -7.69
N PHE A 284 1.90 -4.20 -6.45
CA PHE A 284 0.66 -4.52 -5.78
C PHE A 284 0.12 -3.26 -5.08
N ASN A 285 -1.16 -2.98 -5.23
CA ASN A 285 -1.80 -1.99 -4.37
C ASN A 285 -2.05 -2.56 -2.97
N ALA A 286 -2.29 -1.69 -1.99
CA ALA A 286 -2.49 -2.08 -0.60
C ALA A 286 -3.61 -3.12 -0.40
N ARG A 287 -4.72 -3.00 -1.13
CA ARG A 287 -5.85 -3.95 -1.09
C ARG A 287 -5.45 -5.34 -1.58
N ARG A 288 -4.69 -5.42 -2.70
CA ARG A 288 -4.19 -6.68 -3.27
C ARG A 288 -3.20 -7.34 -2.35
N THR A 289 -2.29 -6.57 -1.75
CA THR A 289 -1.32 -7.03 -0.77
C THR A 289 -2.01 -7.66 0.43
N MET A 290 -2.96 -6.93 1.05
CA MET A 290 -3.66 -7.44 2.24
C MET A 290 -4.56 -8.64 1.95
N LYS A 291 -5.15 -8.71 0.76
CA LYS A 291 -5.92 -9.90 0.35
C LYS A 291 -5.02 -11.14 0.26
N ALA A 292 -3.89 -11.05 -0.41
CA ALA A 292 -2.94 -12.16 -0.53
C ALA A 292 -2.36 -12.55 0.84
N ALA A 293 -2.03 -11.57 1.70
CA ALA A 293 -1.55 -11.82 3.06
C ALA A 293 -2.60 -12.55 3.92
N GLN A 294 -3.87 -12.14 3.84
CA GLN A 294 -4.98 -12.80 4.54
C GLN A 294 -5.11 -14.26 4.13
N GLU A 295 -5.05 -14.55 2.82
CA GLU A 295 -5.12 -15.91 2.29
C GLU A 295 -3.93 -16.78 2.77
N LEU A 296 -2.72 -16.23 2.82
CA LEU A 296 -1.52 -16.91 3.31
C LEU A 296 -1.57 -17.19 4.83
N TYR A 297 -2.18 -16.30 5.60
CA TYR A 297 -2.38 -16.46 7.04
C TYR A 297 -3.47 -17.49 7.36
N GLU A 298 -4.65 -17.38 6.72
CA GLU A 298 -5.81 -18.24 7.01
C GLU A 298 -5.59 -19.69 6.60
N GLY A 299 -4.71 -19.92 5.64
CA GLY A 299 -4.29 -21.25 5.21
C GLY A 299 -4.40 -21.48 3.71
N VAL A 300 -3.37 -22.10 3.20
CA VAL A 300 -3.25 -22.56 1.81
C VAL A 300 -2.98 -24.05 1.79
N GLU A 301 -3.41 -24.74 0.73
CA GLU A 301 -3.21 -26.18 0.59
C GLU A 301 -1.77 -26.45 0.16
N ILE A 302 -0.96 -26.99 1.06
CA ILE A 302 0.42 -27.41 0.77
C ILE A 302 0.45 -28.93 0.59
N PRO A 303 1.05 -29.47 -0.49
CA PRO A 303 1.21 -30.91 -0.68
C PRO A 303 1.74 -31.59 0.58
N GLU A 304 1.24 -32.76 0.92
CA GLU A 304 1.57 -33.59 2.09
C GLU A 304 1.20 -32.99 3.45
N MET A 305 1.06 -31.63 3.55
CA MET A 305 0.68 -30.95 4.79
C MET A 305 -0.80 -30.59 4.84
N GLY A 306 -1.48 -30.46 3.67
CA GLY A 306 -2.85 -29.94 3.53
C GLY A 306 -2.94 -28.47 3.90
N ALA A 307 -4.12 -28.00 4.34
CA ALA A 307 -4.32 -26.59 4.68
C ALA A 307 -3.47 -26.17 5.89
N VAL A 308 -2.66 -25.10 5.72
CA VAL A 308 -1.79 -24.53 6.76
C VAL A 308 -1.57 -23.04 6.50
N GLY A 309 -1.58 -22.23 7.56
CA GLY A 309 -1.18 -20.82 7.50
C GLY A 309 0.34 -20.70 7.42
N ILE A 310 0.85 -20.14 6.33
CA ILE A 310 2.29 -20.11 6.07
C ILE A 310 2.95 -18.78 6.41
N ILE A 311 2.18 -17.80 6.90
CA ILE A 311 2.70 -16.55 7.50
C ILE A 311 2.01 -16.30 8.84
N THR A 312 2.67 -15.51 9.70
CA THR A 312 2.09 -14.98 10.94
C THR A 312 1.01 -13.95 10.65
N TYR A 313 0.27 -13.53 11.67
CA TYR A 313 -0.80 -12.53 11.55
C TYR A 313 -0.31 -11.24 10.88
N MET A 314 -0.98 -10.83 9.81
CA MET A 314 -0.50 -9.78 8.91
C MET A 314 -0.90 -8.35 9.31
N ARG A 315 -1.78 -8.15 10.30
CA ARG A 315 -2.13 -6.82 10.81
C ARG A 315 -1.35 -6.53 12.09
N THR A 316 -0.12 -6.13 11.93
CA THR A 316 0.81 -5.89 13.04
C THR A 316 1.74 -4.73 12.75
N ASP A 317 2.10 -4.00 13.78
CA ASP A 317 3.18 -3.02 13.81
C ASP A 317 4.37 -3.49 14.68
N SER A 318 4.28 -4.71 15.20
CA SER A 318 5.33 -5.35 15.99
C SER A 318 6.49 -5.81 15.11
N LEU A 319 7.69 -5.72 15.66
CA LEU A 319 8.94 -6.28 15.09
C LEU A 319 9.45 -7.48 15.92
N ARG A 320 8.65 -7.93 16.90
CA ARG A 320 9.00 -9.08 17.73
C ARG A 320 9.06 -10.36 16.89
N ILE A 321 9.98 -11.23 17.20
CA ILE A 321 10.16 -12.55 16.60
C ILE A 321 10.28 -13.57 17.73
N SER A 322 9.57 -14.68 17.66
CA SER A 322 9.71 -15.75 18.65
C SER A 322 11.10 -16.37 18.62
N ASP A 323 11.54 -16.92 19.73
CA ASP A 323 12.87 -17.51 19.84
C ASP A 323 13.00 -18.78 19.00
N GLU A 324 11.92 -19.55 18.84
CA GLU A 324 11.84 -20.70 17.96
C GLU A 324 12.06 -20.30 16.49
N ALA A 325 11.44 -19.20 16.05
CA ALA A 325 11.61 -18.70 14.68
C ALA A 325 13.04 -18.19 14.43
N LYS A 326 13.65 -17.52 15.41
CA LYS A 326 15.07 -17.11 15.33
C LYS A 326 16.00 -18.30 15.22
N ALA A 327 15.80 -19.34 16.06
CA ALA A 327 16.61 -20.55 16.06
C ALA A 327 16.48 -21.31 14.72
N ALA A 328 15.26 -21.47 14.21
CA ALA A 328 15.02 -22.12 12.93
C ALA A 328 15.63 -21.34 11.75
N ALA A 329 15.56 -20.00 11.78
CA ALA A 329 16.21 -19.15 10.79
C ALA A 329 17.72 -19.28 10.83
N ALA A 330 18.33 -19.27 12.02
CA ALA A 330 19.78 -19.46 12.20
C ALA A 330 20.24 -20.79 11.62
N GLN A 331 19.55 -21.89 11.94
CA GLN A 331 19.85 -23.20 11.41
C GLN A 331 19.75 -23.24 9.87
N MET A 332 18.73 -22.64 9.30
CA MET A 332 18.54 -22.58 7.83
C MET A 332 19.64 -21.74 7.17
N ILE A 333 20.02 -20.60 7.77
CA ILE A 333 21.09 -19.73 7.25
C ILE A 333 22.43 -20.50 7.27
N GLU A 334 22.78 -21.13 8.39
CA GLU A 334 24.02 -21.88 8.53
C GLU A 334 24.11 -23.02 7.52
N SER A 335 23.04 -23.79 7.36
CA SER A 335 23.01 -24.93 6.44
C SER A 335 23.00 -24.55 4.97
N THR A 336 22.45 -23.37 4.61
CA THR A 336 22.26 -22.96 3.21
C THR A 336 23.36 -22.04 2.70
N TYR A 337 23.81 -21.11 3.53
CA TYR A 337 24.71 -20.03 3.13
C TYR A 337 26.08 -20.10 3.81
N GLY A 338 26.21 -20.80 4.94
CA GLY A 338 27.42 -20.91 5.71
C GLY A 338 27.38 -20.11 7.03
N LYS A 339 28.25 -20.47 7.94
CA LYS A 339 28.34 -19.88 9.29
C LYS A 339 28.69 -18.39 9.27
N GLU A 340 29.43 -17.94 8.27
CA GLU A 340 29.81 -16.55 8.06
C GLU A 340 28.65 -15.60 7.80
N TYR A 341 27.49 -16.14 7.37
CA TYR A 341 26.26 -15.38 7.18
C TYR A 341 25.42 -15.22 8.46
N LEU A 342 25.82 -15.87 9.55
CA LEU A 342 25.20 -15.69 10.85
C LEU A 342 25.81 -14.50 11.60
N PRO A 343 25.00 -13.57 12.16
CA PRO A 343 25.51 -12.54 13.02
C PRO A 343 26.04 -13.13 14.33
N SER A 344 27.09 -12.51 14.88
CA SER A 344 27.72 -12.96 16.14
C SER A 344 26.78 -13.00 17.34
N LYS A 345 25.69 -12.22 17.28
CA LYS A 345 24.59 -12.21 18.27
C LYS A 345 23.26 -12.18 17.53
N PRO A 346 22.21 -12.87 18.03
CA PRO A 346 20.87 -12.79 17.46
C PRO A 346 20.40 -11.33 17.36
N ARG A 347 19.80 -10.98 16.23
CA ARG A 347 19.31 -9.62 16.01
C ARG A 347 18.06 -9.35 16.83
N VAL A 348 18.01 -8.15 17.40
CA VAL A 348 16.86 -7.63 18.12
C VAL A 348 16.41 -6.35 17.42
N PHE A 349 15.16 -6.31 17.01
CA PHE A 349 14.53 -5.12 16.42
C PHE A 349 13.60 -4.50 17.46
N LYS A 350 13.74 -3.18 17.67
CA LYS A 350 12.88 -2.45 18.60
C LYS A 350 11.63 -1.99 17.86
N SER A 351 10.48 -2.40 18.35
CA SER A 351 9.19 -1.83 17.94
C SER A 351 9.05 -0.39 18.44
N LYS A 352 8.21 0.42 17.79
CA LYS A 352 7.85 1.76 18.29
C LYS A 352 7.15 1.59 19.65
N ASN A 353 7.25 2.58 20.54
CA ASN A 353 6.78 2.53 21.94
C ASN A 353 5.29 2.17 22.15
N ASN A 354 4.48 2.16 21.10
CA ASN A 354 3.05 1.84 21.12
C ASN A 354 2.70 0.60 20.29
N ALA A 355 3.68 -0.23 19.93
CA ALA A 355 3.40 -1.47 19.22
C ALA A 355 2.68 -2.47 20.12
N GLN A 356 1.74 -3.21 19.58
CA GLN A 356 1.06 -4.29 20.29
C GLN A 356 2.05 -5.43 20.58
N ASP A 357 2.58 -5.50 21.79
CA ASP A 357 3.59 -6.49 22.21
C ASP A 357 3.08 -7.94 22.10
N ALA A 358 1.77 -8.15 22.06
CA ALA A 358 1.15 -9.46 21.88
C ALA A 358 1.36 -10.04 20.46
N HIS A 359 1.66 -9.19 19.47
CA HIS A 359 1.85 -9.61 18.07
C HIS A 359 3.32 -9.87 17.76
N GLU A 360 3.54 -10.64 16.69
CA GLU A 360 4.84 -10.80 16.05
C GLU A 360 4.90 -10.01 14.74
N ALA A 361 6.13 -9.83 14.22
CA ALA A 361 6.34 -9.36 12.85
C ALA A 361 5.78 -10.35 11.83
N ILE A 362 5.51 -9.89 10.63
CA ILE A 362 5.05 -10.74 9.51
C ILE A 362 6.25 -11.57 9.04
N ARG A 363 6.16 -12.87 9.22
CA ARG A 363 7.19 -13.84 8.90
C ARG A 363 6.60 -15.17 8.39
N PRO A 364 7.40 -16.03 7.72
CA PRO A 364 6.96 -17.40 7.47
C PRO A 364 6.78 -18.14 8.81
N THR A 365 5.74 -18.97 8.90
CA THR A 365 5.48 -19.82 10.07
C THR A 365 6.39 -21.06 10.06
N ILE A 366 6.67 -21.58 8.87
CA ILE A 366 7.50 -22.77 8.63
C ILE A 366 8.63 -22.36 7.70
N ILE A 367 9.79 -22.12 8.25
CA ILE A 367 10.94 -21.56 7.52
C ILE A 367 11.45 -22.50 6.42
N THR A 368 11.35 -23.82 6.63
CA THR A 368 11.75 -24.83 5.64
C THR A 368 10.86 -24.92 4.41
N LEU A 369 9.69 -24.27 4.42
CA LEU A 369 8.86 -24.04 3.24
C LEU A 369 9.44 -22.87 2.44
N THR A 370 10.54 -23.11 1.71
CA THR A 370 11.13 -22.08 0.84
C THR A 370 10.16 -21.70 -0.28
N PRO A 371 10.31 -20.50 -0.86
CA PRO A 371 9.46 -20.07 -1.98
C PRO A 371 9.36 -21.10 -3.11
N GLU A 372 10.46 -21.77 -3.42
CA GLU A 372 10.52 -22.80 -4.48
C GLU A 372 9.65 -23.99 -4.16
N LYS A 373 9.64 -24.45 -2.91
CA LYS A 373 8.84 -25.62 -2.47
C LYS A 373 7.34 -25.35 -2.52
N VAL A 374 6.90 -24.13 -2.27
CA VAL A 374 5.47 -23.79 -2.25
C VAL A 374 4.95 -23.21 -3.57
N LYS A 375 5.81 -23.03 -4.56
CA LYS A 375 5.48 -22.35 -5.82
C LYS A 375 4.30 -22.97 -6.56
N SER A 376 4.22 -24.31 -6.61
CA SER A 376 3.13 -25.04 -7.27
C SER A 376 1.81 -24.99 -6.52
N ALA A 377 1.84 -24.76 -5.21
CA ALA A 377 0.67 -24.71 -4.33
C ALA A 377 0.02 -23.34 -4.25
N LEU A 378 0.72 -22.27 -4.63
CA LEU A 378 0.29 -20.90 -4.46
C LEU A 378 -0.17 -20.28 -5.78
N SER A 379 -1.17 -19.40 -5.71
CA SER A 379 -1.50 -18.50 -6.82
C SER A 379 -0.34 -17.53 -7.08
N GLY A 380 -0.30 -16.93 -8.28
CA GLY A 380 0.77 -16.00 -8.64
C GLY A 380 0.95 -14.83 -7.65
N ASP A 381 -0.13 -14.31 -7.08
CA ASP A 381 -0.09 -13.22 -6.10
C ASP A 381 0.41 -13.72 -4.74
N GLN A 382 -0.11 -14.85 -4.27
CA GLN A 382 0.31 -15.49 -3.03
C GLN A 382 1.80 -15.84 -3.08
N TYR A 383 2.27 -16.44 -4.18
CA TYR A 383 3.68 -16.80 -4.35
C TYR A 383 4.60 -15.58 -4.30
N LYS A 384 4.30 -14.53 -5.07
CA LYS A 384 5.11 -13.31 -5.08
C LYS A 384 5.20 -12.67 -3.70
N LEU A 385 4.07 -12.59 -2.99
CA LEU A 385 4.03 -11.98 -1.66
C LEU A 385 4.74 -12.86 -0.62
N TYR A 386 4.53 -14.19 -0.66
CA TYR A 386 5.21 -15.12 0.23
C TYR A 386 6.73 -15.08 0.04
N LYS A 387 7.20 -15.08 -1.21
CA LYS A 387 8.61 -14.94 -1.54
C LYS A 387 9.20 -13.67 -0.94
N LEU A 388 8.51 -12.54 -1.10
CA LEU A 388 8.92 -11.26 -0.54
C LEU A 388 9.04 -11.31 1.00
N ILE A 389 8.04 -11.91 1.68
CA ILE A 389 8.02 -12.06 3.14
C ILE A 389 9.15 -12.98 3.61
N TRP A 390 9.33 -14.12 2.94
CA TRP A 390 10.34 -15.11 3.29
C TRP A 390 11.76 -14.55 3.14
N GLU A 391 12.07 -13.96 1.98
CA GLU A 391 13.38 -13.37 1.69
C GLU A 391 13.71 -12.24 2.67
N ARG A 392 12.75 -11.35 2.95
CA ARG A 392 12.95 -10.26 3.91
C ARG A 392 13.19 -10.76 5.33
N PHE A 393 12.41 -11.74 5.78
CA PHE A 393 12.57 -12.34 7.10
C PHE A 393 13.94 -12.99 7.24
N MET A 394 14.33 -13.84 6.30
CA MET A 394 15.63 -14.51 6.33
C MET A 394 16.77 -13.51 6.30
N ALA A 395 16.74 -12.53 5.38
CA ALA A 395 17.73 -11.48 5.30
C ALA A 395 17.86 -10.68 6.61
N SER A 396 16.73 -10.44 7.30
CA SER A 396 16.73 -9.75 8.59
C SER A 396 17.52 -10.48 9.68
N GLN A 397 17.70 -11.80 9.56
CA GLN A 397 18.45 -12.64 10.49
C GLN A 397 19.90 -12.90 10.05
N MET A 398 20.33 -12.40 8.88
CA MET A 398 21.67 -12.60 8.33
C MET A 398 22.67 -11.53 8.79
N GLU A 399 23.98 -11.79 8.57
CA GLU A 399 25.07 -10.86 8.87
C GLU A 399 25.02 -9.62 7.94
N ASN A 400 25.61 -8.53 8.39
CA ASN A 400 25.70 -7.26 7.67
C ASN A 400 26.47 -7.44 6.35
N GLN A 401 26.08 -6.65 5.36
CA GLN A 401 26.93 -6.41 4.21
C GLN A 401 28.13 -5.53 4.63
N LEU A 402 29.31 -5.88 4.18
CA LEU A 402 30.53 -5.08 4.36
C LEU A 402 30.94 -4.47 3.03
N LEU A 403 31.10 -3.15 3.03
CA LEU A 403 31.52 -2.37 1.87
C LEU A 403 32.85 -1.72 2.21
N ASP A 404 33.90 -2.03 1.45
CA ASP A 404 35.11 -1.27 1.50
C ASP A 404 34.93 -0.01 0.64
N THR A 405 34.88 1.14 1.29
CA THR A 405 34.64 2.44 0.65
C THR A 405 35.95 3.20 0.50
N LYS A 406 36.11 3.86 -0.64
CA LYS A 406 37.25 4.73 -0.95
C LYS A 406 36.72 6.10 -1.29
N ALA A 407 37.15 7.11 -0.53
CA ALA A 407 36.90 8.52 -0.84
C ALA A 407 38.26 9.16 -1.18
N VAL A 408 38.28 9.86 -2.32
CA VAL A 408 39.50 10.45 -2.89
C VAL A 408 39.29 11.94 -3.03
N ASP A 409 40.17 12.72 -2.42
CA ASP A 409 40.24 14.16 -2.58
C ASP A 409 41.27 14.48 -3.68
N ILE A 410 40.87 15.25 -4.67
CA ILE A 410 41.66 15.58 -5.85
C ILE A 410 41.67 17.10 -5.99
N THR A 411 42.85 17.70 -5.99
CA THR A 411 42.99 19.14 -6.14
C THR A 411 43.41 19.52 -7.53
N CYS A 412 42.88 20.62 -8.04
CA CYS A 412 43.31 21.31 -9.22
C CYS A 412 43.42 22.81 -8.91
N GLY A 413 44.63 23.32 -8.66
CA GLY A 413 44.82 24.66 -8.14
C GLY A 413 44.06 24.84 -6.78
N GLU A 414 43.16 25.84 -6.72
CA GLU A 414 42.35 26.14 -5.55
C GLU A 414 41.01 25.36 -5.52
N CYS A 415 40.82 24.41 -6.45
CA CYS A 415 39.59 23.64 -6.58
C CYS A 415 39.76 22.23 -6.00
N LEU A 416 38.77 21.77 -5.22
CA LEU A 416 38.71 20.42 -4.64
C LEU A 416 37.61 19.59 -5.31
N PHE A 417 38.01 18.48 -5.94
CA PHE A 417 37.12 17.46 -6.44
C PHE A 417 37.08 16.27 -5.49
N LYS A 418 35.94 15.60 -5.42
CA LYS A 418 35.76 14.35 -4.66
C LYS A 418 35.30 13.23 -5.59
N ALA A 419 35.96 12.09 -5.47
CA ALA A 419 35.53 10.84 -6.08
C ALA A 419 35.24 9.82 -4.97
N ASN A 420 34.09 9.18 -5.05
CA ASN A 420 33.67 8.16 -4.09
C ASN A 420 33.42 6.84 -4.83
N GLY A 421 33.85 5.75 -4.23
CA GLY A 421 33.57 4.43 -4.75
C GLY A 421 33.56 3.40 -3.64
N TYR A 422 33.05 2.22 -3.94
CA TYR A 422 33.04 1.11 -3.01
C TYR A 422 33.18 -0.22 -3.74
N THR A 423 33.65 -1.21 -3.00
CA THR A 423 33.65 -2.61 -3.39
C THR A 423 32.96 -3.43 -2.33
N VAL A 424 32.22 -4.46 -2.74
CA VAL A 424 31.59 -5.37 -1.79
C VAL A 424 32.66 -6.32 -1.26
N LYS A 425 32.98 -6.20 0.03
CA LYS A 425 33.91 -7.09 0.73
C LYS A 425 33.22 -8.37 1.16
N PHE A 426 31.99 -8.25 1.64
CA PHE A 426 31.13 -9.36 2.04
C PHE A 426 29.68 -8.99 1.74
N ASP A 427 28.97 -9.83 0.98
CA ASP A 427 27.62 -9.55 0.53
C ASP A 427 26.57 -9.63 1.67
N GLY A 428 26.81 -10.47 2.68
CA GLY A 428 25.93 -10.61 3.84
C GLY A 428 24.48 -10.85 3.43
N PHE A 429 23.55 -10.13 4.07
CA PHE A 429 22.13 -10.27 3.81
C PHE A 429 21.71 -9.90 2.37
N THR A 430 22.50 -9.10 1.65
CA THR A 430 22.16 -8.69 0.28
C THR A 430 22.27 -9.83 -0.73
N LYS A 431 22.89 -10.94 -0.35
CA LYS A 431 22.85 -12.18 -1.14
C LYS A 431 21.43 -12.69 -1.37
N LEU A 432 20.52 -12.40 -0.46
CA LEU A 432 19.14 -12.87 -0.48
C LEU A 432 18.13 -11.76 -0.78
N TYR A 433 18.33 -10.59 -0.19
CA TYR A 433 17.34 -9.52 -0.25
C TYR A 433 17.96 -8.13 -0.17
N GLU A 434 17.53 -7.25 -1.05
CA GLU A 434 17.83 -5.83 -0.99
C GLU A 434 16.53 -5.02 -1.01
N GLU A 435 16.44 -4.00 -0.15
CA GLU A 435 15.28 -3.13 -0.05
C GLU A 435 15.23 -2.14 -1.23
N SER A 436 14.03 -1.91 -1.78
CA SER A 436 13.85 -0.92 -2.82
C SER A 436 14.01 0.49 -2.27
N LYS A 437 14.76 1.33 -2.96
CA LYS A 437 14.86 2.77 -2.69
C LYS A 437 13.83 3.52 -3.54
N ASP A 438 13.31 4.62 -3.02
CA ASP A 438 12.40 5.50 -3.78
C ASP A 438 13.17 6.39 -4.79
N ASN A 439 14.48 6.59 -4.56
CA ASN A 439 15.40 7.29 -5.47
C ASN A 439 16.59 6.38 -5.73
N ASP A 440 16.84 6.06 -6.99
CA ASP A 440 18.09 5.44 -7.44
C ASP A 440 19.20 6.52 -7.43
N GLU A 441 19.76 6.81 -6.27
CA GLU A 441 21.06 7.44 -6.22
C GLU A 441 22.05 6.36 -6.68
N GLU A 442 22.68 6.57 -7.83
CA GLU A 442 23.81 5.77 -8.30
C GLU A 442 24.92 5.84 -7.23
N GLU A 443 24.98 4.84 -6.38
CA GLU A 443 26.14 4.64 -5.51
C GLU A 443 27.32 4.38 -6.45
N GLY A 444 28.38 5.21 -6.38
CA GLY A 444 29.53 5.16 -7.28
C GLY A 444 30.13 3.76 -7.38
N GLY A 445 30.54 3.37 -8.57
CA GLY A 445 31.18 2.07 -8.83
C GLY A 445 32.56 1.97 -8.19
N ALA A 446 33.23 0.82 -8.36
CA ALA A 446 34.59 0.62 -7.88
C ALA A 446 35.57 1.63 -8.53
N LEU A 447 36.34 2.33 -7.70
CA LEU A 447 37.44 3.17 -8.15
C LEU A 447 38.67 2.31 -8.52
N PRO A 448 39.51 2.74 -9.47
CA PRO A 448 40.76 2.04 -9.79
C PRO A 448 41.78 2.09 -8.62
N ALA A 449 42.92 1.45 -8.80
CA ALA A 449 44.05 1.64 -7.91
C ALA A 449 44.54 3.09 -8.05
N LEU A 450 44.64 3.82 -6.96
CA LEU A 450 45.00 5.24 -6.90
C LEU A 450 46.01 5.45 -5.76
N GLU A 451 46.98 6.37 -5.97
CA GLU A 451 47.99 6.71 -4.97
C GLU A 451 47.98 8.22 -4.68
N VAL A 452 48.31 8.60 -3.45
CA VAL A 452 48.45 10.02 -3.09
C VAL A 452 49.63 10.62 -3.81
N GLY A 453 49.49 11.82 -4.39
CA GLY A 453 50.48 12.47 -5.22
C GLY A 453 50.39 12.11 -6.70
N GLU A 454 49.53 11.17 -7.10
CA GLU A 454 49.32 10.78 -8.48
C GLU A 454 48.70 11.93 -9.26
N LYS A 455 49.29 12.22 -10.47
CA LYS A 455 48.69 13.17 -11.45
C LYS A 455 47.75 12.44 -12.37
N LEU A 456 46.55 12.97 -12.47
CA LEU A 456 45.43 12.39 -13.22
C LEU A 456 45.30 13.11 -14.60
N LYS A 457 45.02 12.35 -15.65
CA LYS A 457 44.67 12.93 -16.95
C LYS A 457 43.16 13.22 -17.02
N VAL A 458 42.81 14.44 -17.39
CA VAL A 458 41.43 14.81 -17.67
C VAL A 458 40.99 14.20 -18.99
N LYS A 459 39.96 13.40 -19.01
CA LYS A 459 39.33 12.88 -20.22
C LYS A 459 38.18 13.79 -20.65
N GLU A 460 37.43 14.32 -19.69
CA GLU A 460 36.30 15.20 -19.92
C GLU A 460 36.11 16.07 -18.67
N LEU A 461 35.78 17.32 -18.89
CA LEU A 461 35.43 18.30 -17.86
C LEU A 461 34.16 19.00 -18.33
N THR A 462 33.08 18.87 -17.56
CA THR A 462 31.75 19.37 -17.97
C THR A 462 31.10 20.18 -16.87
N GLY A 463 30.54 21.35 -17.27
CA GLY A 463 29.57 22.08 -16.44
C GLY A 463 28.16 21.62 -16.78
N ASN A 464 27.46 21.07 -15.82
CA ASN A 464 26.11 20.53 -16.00
C ASN A 464 25.09 21.45 -15.35
N GLN A 465 24.11 21.86 -16.14
CA GLN A 465 22.96 22.64 -15.68
C GLN A 465 21.94 21.72 -15.01
N HIS A 466 21.45 22.13 -13.86
CA HIS A 466 20.41 21.46 -13.11
C HIS A 466 19.34 22.46 -12.68
N PHE A 467 18.15 21.95 -12.46
CA PHE A 467 17.06 22.69 -11.82
C PHE A 467 16.58 21.88 -10.61
N THR A 468 16.33 22.57 -9.49
CA THR A 468 15.67 21.95 -8.37
C THR A 468 14.33 21.39 -8.81
N GLN A 469 13.96 20.21 -8.27
CA GLN A 469 12.72 19.54 -8.62
C GLN A 469 11.71 19.71 -7.49
N PRO A 470 10.40 19.82 -7.79
CA PRO A 470 9.38 19.82 -6.76
C PRO A 470 9.37 18.48 -6.01
N PRO A 471 8.83 18.44 -4.79
CA PRO A 471 8.67 17.17 -4.10
C PRO A 471 7.79 16.21 -4.93
N PRO A 472 8.12 14.92 -5.00
CA PRO A 472 7.35 13.98 -5.80
C PRO A 472 5.94 13.79 -5.22
N ARG A 473 4.95 13.55 -6.11
CA ARG A 473 3.62 13.13 -5.69
C ARG A 473 3.68 11.83 -4.90
N TYR A 474 2.74 11.67 -3.98
CA TYR A 474 2.63 10.41 -3.25
C TYR A 474 2.30 9.24 -4.18
N THR A 475 2.97 8.13 -3.96
CA THR A 475 2.52 6.80 -4.38
C THR A 475 1.72 6.17 -3.22
N GLU A 476 1.05 5.02 -3.42
CA GLU A 476 0.44 4.31 -2.29
C GLU A 476 1.48 3.98 -1.21
N ALA A 477 2.68 3.57 -1.59
CA ALA A 477 3.77 3.26 -0.67
C ALA A 477 4.19 4.48 0.15
N SER A 478 4.49 5.60 -0.49
CA SER A 478 4.93 6.81 0.23
C SER A 478 3.80 7.47 1.04
N LEU A 479 2.53 7.33 0.62
CA LEU A 479 1.39 7.76 1.43
C LEU A 479 1.23 6.92 2.69
N ILE A 480 1.33 5.58 2.59
CA ILE A 480 1.28 4.69 3.76
C ILE A 480 2.42 5.03 4.72
N LYS A 481 3.62 5.26 4.21
CA LYS A 481 4.78 5.69 5.00
C LYS A 481 4.49 7.00 5.72
N ALA A 482 3.99 8.01 5.01
CA ALA A 482 3.64 9.31 5.60
C ALA A 482 2.53 9.19 6.67
N LEU A 483 1.50 8.38 6.45
CA LEU A 483 0.46 8.11 7.44
C LEU A 483 1.05 7.47 8.69
N GLU A 484 1.89 6.44 8.55
CA GLU A 484 2.54 5.76 9.66
C GLU A 484 3.49 6.68 10.45
N GLU A 485 4.33 7.46 9.76
CA GLU A 485 5.28 8.39 10.38
C GLU A 485 4.57 9.50 11.17
N ASN A 486 3.42 9.94 10.69
CA ASN A 486 2.57 10.90 11.39
C ASN A 486 1.63 10.27 12.44
N GLY A 487 1.67 8.96 12.65
CA GLY A 487 0.82 8.25 13.61
C GLY A 487 -0.67 8.18 13.20
N ILE A 488 -0.99 8.37 11.92
CA ILE A 488 -2.34 8.44 11.37
C ILE A 488 -2.76 7.05 10.87
N GLY A 489 -3.85 6.52 11.42
CA GLY A 489 -4.32 5.17 11.11
C GLY A 489 -3.53 4.10 11.85
N ARG A 490 -3.87 2.85 11.55
CA ARG A 490 -3.28 1.64 12.14
C ARG A 490 -3.24 0.53 11.07
N PRO A 491 -2.57 -0.60 11.30
CA PRO A 491 -2.48 -1.72 10.35
C PRO A 491 -3.81 -2.10 9.67
N SER A 492 -4.92 -2.04 10.39
CA SER A 492 -6.26 -2.36 9.87
C SER A 492 -6.85 -1.29 8.94
N THR A 493 -6.34 -0.04 8.94
CA THR A 493 -6.99 1.10 8.28
C THR A 493 -6.26 1.63 7.05
N TYR A 494 -4.98 1.35 6.84
CA TYR A 494 -4.22 1.89 5.69
C TYR A 494 -4.85 1.51 4.35
N ALA A 495 -4.99 0.24 4.06
CA ALA A 495 -5.58 -0.24 2.80
C ALA A 495 -7.04 0.20 2.59
N PRO A 496 -7.95 0.11 3.60
CA PRO A 496 -9.30 0.64 3.49
C PRO A 496 -9.37 2.15 3.23
N THR A 497 -8.49 2.94 3.84
CA THR A 497 -8.43 4.40 3.63
C THR A 497 -8.08 4.73 2.18
N ILE A 498 -7.01 4.14 1.65
CA ILE A 498 -6.59 4.36 0.26
C ILE A 498 -7.68 3.90 -0.71
N ALA A 499 -8.27 2.73 -0.48
CA ALA A 499 -9.38 2.26 -1.30
C ALA A 499 -10.56 3.25 -1.29
N THR A 500 -10.92 3.78 -0.12
CA THR A 500 -12.05 4.70 0.03
C THR A 500 -11.83 6.01 -0.70
N ILE A 501 -10.65 6.64 -0.60
CA ILE A 501 -10.38 7.94 -1.26
C ILE A 501 -10.36 7.80 -2.79
N LEU A 502 -9.94 6.65 -3.31
CA LEU A 502 -10.00 6.32 -4.73
C LEU A 502 -11.42 5.97 -5.20
N ASP A 503 -12.14 5.12 -4.47
CA ASP A 503 -13.52 4.72 -4.79
C ASP A 503 -14.50 5.91 -4.72
N ARG A 504 -14.21 6.93 -3.91
CA ARG A 504 -14.95 8.20 -3.81
C ARG A 504 -14.53 9.25 -4.84
N HIS A 505 -13.52 8.95 -5.66
CA HIS A 505 -12.97 9.89 -6.64
C HIS A 505 -12.47 11.20 -6.03
N TYR A 506 -11.97 11.18 -4.79
CA TYR A 506 -11.27 12.33 -4.21
C TYR A 506 -9.84 12.41 -4.72
N VAL A 507 -9.28 11.26 -5.05
CA VAL A 507 -7.96 11.05 -5.59
C VAL A 507 -8.07 10.08 -6.77
N GLU A 508 -7.23 10.24 -7.76
CA GLU A 508 -7.08 9.31 -8.88
C GLU A 508 -5.62 8.85 -8.99
N ARG A 509 -5.42 7.71 -9.68
CA ARG A 509 -4.09 7.22 -10.00
C ARG A 509 -3.69 7.69 -11.38
N GLU A 510 -2.56 8.37 -11.44
CA GLU A 510 -1.87 8.72 -12.67
C GLU A 510 -0.56 7.94 -12.70
N ALA A 511 -0.48 6.91 -13.51
CA ALA A 511 0.55 5.85 -13.43
C ALA A 511 0.59 5.19 -12.04
N LYS A 512 1.66 5.38 -11.26
CA LYS A 512 1.77 4.89 -9.87
C LYS A 512 1.53 6.01 -8.82
N GLN A 513 1.35 7.24 -9.26
CA GLN A 513 1.20 8.42 -8.39
C GLN A 513 -0.27 8.67 -8.05
N LEU A 514 -0.49 9.30 -6.91
CA LEU A 514 -1.79 9.74 -6.43
C LEU A 514 -1.93 11.24 -6.68
N LYS A 515 -2.94 11.62 -7.45
CA LYS A 515 -3.24 13.01 -7.78
C LYS A 515 -4.63 13.38 -7.24
N PRO A 516 -4.80 14.55 -6.60
CA PRO A 516 -6.12 14.97 -6.17
C PRO A 516 -6.99 15.32 -7.37
N THR A 517 -8.28 15.03 -7.29
CA THR A 517 -9.25 15.51 -8.26
C THR A 517 -9.75 16.90 -7.85
N SER A 518 -10.38 17.63 -8.78
CA SER A 518 -11.07 18.89 -8.48
C SER A 518 -12.07 18.73 -7.33
N LEU A 519 -12.74 17.57 -7.25
CA LEU A 519 -13.61 17.24 -6.13
C LEU A 519 -12.86 17.08 -4.82
N GLY A 520 -11.71 16.40 -4.83
CA GLY A 520 -10.85 16.22 -3.65
C GLY A 520 -10.35 17.54 -3.10
N ILE A 521 -9.91 18.46 -3.98
CA ILE A 521 -9.44 19.79 -3.62
C ILE A 521 -10.58 20.58 -2.95
N VAL A 522 -11.75 20.68 -3.61
CA VAL A 522 -12.92 21.40 -3.09
C VAL A 522 -13.37 20.89 -1.71
N ILE A 523 -13.37 19.56 -1.52
CA ILE A 523 -13.74 19.00 -0.21
C ILE A 523 -12.68 19.31 0.83
N THR A 524 -11.40 19.22 0.48
CA THR A 524 -10.30 19.54 1.41
C THR A 524 -10.34 21.00 1.83
N ASP A 525 -10.54 21.94 0.91
CA ASP A 525 -10.63 23.35 1.20
C ASP A 525 -11.84 23.69 2.09
N LEU A 526 -13.01 23.09 1.79
CA LEU A 526 -14.20 23.21 2.63
C LEU A 526 -13.96 22.68 4.03
N MET A 527 -13.28 21.52 4.15
CA MET A 527 -12.95 20.90 5.42
C MET A 527 -11.88 21.71 6.18
N LYS A 528 -10.86 22.25 5.52
CA LYS A 528 -9.85 23.16 6.11
C LYS A 528 -10.50 24.43 6.65
N GLY A 529 -11.46 25.02 5.91
CA GLY A 529 -12.12 26.27 6.28
C GLY A 529 -13.10 26.14 7.47
N HIS A 530 -13.75 24.99 7.64
CA HIS A 530 -14.82 24.84 8.65
C HIS A 530 -14.58 23.74 9.68
N PHE A 531 -13.74 22.76 9.38
CA PHE A 531 -13.46 21.58 10.20
C PHE A 531 -11.97 21.31 10.31
N GLU A 532 -11.17 22.37 10.45
CA GLU A 532 -9.71 22.31 10.45
C GLU A 532 -9.17 21.21 11.36
N ARG A 533 -9.71 21.11 12.58
CA ARG A 533 -9.31 20.10 13.57
C ARG A 533 -9.54 18.66 13.08
N ILE A 534 -10.60 18.41 12.30
CA ILE A 534 -10.93 17.06 11.81
C ILE A 534 -9.95 16.59 10.73
N VAL A 535 -9.42 17.55 9.95
CA VAL A 535 -8.44 17.26 8.89
C VAL A 535 -7.00 17.55 9.34
N ASP A 536 -6.80 17.84 10.62
CA ASP A 536 -5.46 18.02 11.19
C ASP A 536 -4.78 16.68 11.46
N ALA A 537 -3.54 16.54 10.98
CA ALA A 537 -2.75 15.32 11.12
C ALA A 537 -2.41 15.01 12.58
N LYS A 538 -2.01 16.05 13.36
CA LYS A 538 -1.62 15.90 14.77
C LYS A 538 -2.82 15.52 15.62
N PHE A 539 -3.98 16.14 15.36
CA PHE A 539 -5.21 15.79 16.05
C PHE A 539 -5.63 14.33 15.78
N THR A 540 -5.53 13.90 14.51
CA THR A 540 -5.86 12.51 14.17
C THR A 540 -4.89 11.51 14.82
N ALA A 541 -3.60 11.83 14.85
CA ALA A 541 -2.59 11.03 15.55
C ALA A 541 -2.85 10.98 17.07
N GLN A 542 -3.25 12.11 17.68
CA GLN A 542 -3.62 12.15 19.09
C GLN A 542 -4.81 11.24 19.38
N MET A 543 -5.85 11.26 18.54
CA MET A 543 -7.00 10.37 18.69
C MET A 543 -6.64 8.88 18.58
N GLU A 544 -5.72 8.54 17.65
CA GLU A 544 -5.21 7.17 17.57
C GLU A 544 -4.45 6.76 18.83
N SER A 545 -3.64 7.68 19.38
CA SER A 545 -2.96 7.47 20.66
C SER A 545 -3.93 7.34 21.83
N ASP A 546 -5.03 8.09 21.83
CA ASP A 546 -6.03 8.00 22.89
C ASP A 546 -6.80 6.67 22.84
N PHE A 547 -7.06 6.12 21.63
CA PHE A 547 -7.57 4.74 21.51
C PHE A 547 -6.56 3.69 21.99
N ASP A 548 -5.28 3.88 21.78
CA ASP A 548 -4.24 2.99 22.32
C ASP A 548 -4.16 3.07 23.86
N LYS A 549 -4.44 4.25 24.45
CA LYS A 549 -4.55 4.39 25.91
C LYS A 549 -5.81 3.68 26.48
N ILE A 550 -6.92 3.72 25.76
CA ILE A 550 -8.12 2.95 26.13
C ILE A 550 -7.79 1.45 26.11
N GLU A 551 -7.15 0.98 25.05
CA GLU A 551 -6.70 -0.41 24.91
C GLU A 551 -5.77 -0.87 26.05
N ALA A 552 -4.95 0.05 26.55
CA ALA A 552 -4.04 -0.21 27.66
C ALA A 552 -4.70 -0.02 29.05
N GLY A 553 -6.01 0.22 29.13
CA GLY A 553 -6.74 0.49 30.38
C GLY A 553 -6.39 1.82 31.07
N LYS A 554 -5.76 2.75 30.31
CA LYS A 554 -5.25 4.03 30.84
C LYS A 554 -6.17 5.23 30.60
N ALA A 555 -7.27 5.05 29.87
CA ALA A 555 -8.22 6.10 29.57
C ALA A 555 -9.64 5.54 29.45
N ASP A 556 -10.62 6.30 29.95
CA ASP A 556 -12.03 5.98 29.78
C ASP A 556 -12.49 6.39 28.37
N TRP A 557 -13.21 5.52 27.69
CA TRP A 557 -13.66 5.73 26.31
C TRP A 557 -14.78 6.78 26.19
N VAL A 558 -15.63 6.92 27.22
CA VAL A 558 -16.71 7.93 27.26
C VAL A 558 -16.11 9.32 27.40
N ASP A 559 -15.11 9.48 28.27
CA ASP A 559 -14.38 10.74 28.45
C ASP A 559 -13.67 11.19 27.15
N VAL A 560 -13.04 10.24 26.45
CA VAL A 560 -12.37 10.52 25.17
C VAL A 560 -13.39 10.99 24.13
N LEU A 561 -14.52 10.31 24.01
CA LEU A 561 -15.59 10.70 23.09
C LEU A 561 -16.25 12.02 23.48
N GLY A 562 -16.48 12.28 24.76
CA GLY A 562 -17.08 13.53 25.28
C GLY A 562 -16.22 14.75 24.94
N LYS A 563 -14.91 14.67 25.18
CA LYS A 563 -13.94 15.73 24.82
C LYS A 563 -13.94 16.01 23.32
N PHE A 564 -14.01 14.96 22.52
CA PHE A 564 -14.10 15.09 21.06
C PHE A 564 -15.42 15.74 20.64
N TYR A 565 -16.55 15.18 21.08
CA TYR A 565 -17.89 15.55 20.63
C TYR A 565 -18.24 17.01 20.91
N THR A 566 -17.92 17.52 22.09
CA THR A 566 -18.15 18.91 22.48
C THR A 566 -17.50 19.90 21.51
N GLY A 567 -16.26 19.63 21.10
CA GLY A 567 -15.57 20.48 20.12
C GLY A 567 -16.13 20.32 18.70
N PHE A 568 -16.45 19.10 18.31
CA PHE A 568 -16.97 18.78 17.00
C PHE A 568 -18.35 19.38 16.74
N ASP A 569 -19.27 19.30 17.70
CA ASP A 569 -20.63 19.81 17.58
C ASP A 569 -20.66 21.34 17.44
N LYS A 570 -19.79 22.05 18.18
CA LYS A 570 -19.60 23.51 18.04
C LYS A 570 -19.11 23.88 16.63
N MET A 571 -18.13 23.13 16.10
CA MET A 571 -17.63 23.38 14.73
C MET A 571 -18.72 23.12 13.69
N LEU A 572 -19.51 22.04 13.83
CA LEU A 572 -20.58 21.72 12.91
C LEU A 572 -21.68 22.79 12.90
N THR A 573 -22.14 23.22 14.09
CA THR A 573 -23.13 24.29 14.22
C THR A 573 -22.67 25.60 13.61
N LYS A 574 -21.39 25.96 13.83
CA LYS A 574 -20.79 27.14 13.20
C LYS A 574 -20.75 27.00 11.68
N ALA A 575 -20.27 25.86 11.18
CA ALA A 575 -20.17 25.59 9.75
C ALA A 575 -21.55 25.62 9.04
N GLU A 576 -22.58 25.06 9.67
CA GLU A 576 -23.96 25.10 9.13
C GLU A 576 -24.46 26.54 9.01
N LYS A 577 -24.20 27.40 10.00
CA LYS A 577 -24.55 28.84 9.99
C LYS A 577 -23.76 29.61 8.95
N ASP A 578 -22.43 29.47 8.91
CA ASP A 578 -21.54 30.21 7.99
C ASP A 578 -21.81 29.87 6.51
N MET A 579 -22.30 28.69 6.27
CA MET A 579 -22.61 28.15 4.94
C MET A 579 -24.12 28.18 4.62
N GLU A 580 -24.95 28.84 5.44
CA GLU A 580 -26.39 28.93 5.17
C GLU A 580 -26.67 29.57 3.79
N GLY A 581 -27.54 28.98 3.00
CA GLY A 581 -27.85 29.42 1.63
C GLY A 581 -26.73 29.25 0.59
N LYS A 582 -25.51 28.91 1.00
CA LYS A 582 -24.35 28.78 0.10
C LYS A 582 -24.14 27.33 -0.36
N ARG A 583 -23.69 27.17 -1.61
CA ARG A 583 -23.22 25.90 -2.18
C ARG A 583 -21.87 26.10 -2.86
N VAL A 584 -21.00 25.13 -2.69
CA VAL A 584 -19.69 25.11 -3.37
C VAL A 584 -19.85 24.38 -4.69
N LYS A 585 -19.43 25.03 -5.78
CA LYS A 585 -19.38 24.41 -7.10
C LYS A 585 -18.04 23.73 -7.29
N ILE A 586 -18.05 22.51 -7.84
CA ILE A 586 -16.85 21.83 -8.27
C ILE A 586 -16.44 22.44 -9.61
N PRO A 587 -15.20 22.91 -9.77
CA PRO A 587 -14.71 23.41 -11.05
C PRO A 587 -14.82 22.34 -12.12
N ASP A 588 -15.33 22.73 -13.30
CA ASP A 588 -15.35 21.85 -14.46
C ASP A 588 -13.93 21.74 -15.03
N GLU A 589 -13.46 20.50 -15.32
CA GLU A 589 -12.16 20.29 -15.99
C GLU A 589 -12.31 20.58 -17.50
N PRO A 590 -11.56 21.56 -18.07
CA PRO A 590 -11.66 21.88 -19.49
C PRO A 590 -11.17 20.74 -20.35
N THR A 591 -11.72 20.64 -21.58
CA THR A 591 -11.24 19.71 -22.61
C THR A 591 -11.21 20.41 -23.98
N ASP A 592 -10.40 19.88 -24.89
CA ASP A 592 -10.33 20.35 -26.28
C ASP A 592 -11.52 19.87 -27.14
N ILE A 593 -12.44 19.10 -26.55
CA ILE A 593 -13.58 18.53 -27.26
C ILE A 593 -14.67 19.59 -27.39
N VAL A 594 -15.13 19.81 -28.60
CA VAL A 594 -16.21 20.75 -28.93
C VAL A 594 -17.57 20.04 -28.93
N CYS A 595 -18.58 20.71 -28.43
CA CYS A 595 -19.95 20.24 -28.43
C CYS A 595 -20.52 20.24 -29.85
N ASP A 596 -20.99 19.09 -30.34
CA ASP A 596 -21.58 18.89 -31.66
C ASP A 596 -22.97 19.56 -31.81
N LYS A 597 -23.59 20.01 -30.71
CA LYS A 597 -24.91 20.68 -30.75
C LYS A 597 -24.83 22.20 -30.74
N CYS A 598 -23.84 22.79 -30.08
CA CYS A 598 -23.81 24.25 -29.90
C CYS A 598 -22.41 24.88 -30.09
N GLY A 599 -21.39 24.10 -30.47
CA GLY A 599 -20.04 24.58 -30.73
C GLY A 599 -19.25 25.03 -29.50
N LYS A 600 -19.81 25.05 -28.30
CA LYS A 600 -19.09 25.44 -27.07
C LYS A 600 -18.17 24.28 -26.61
N PRO A 601 -17.06 24.55 -25.86
CA PRO A 601 -16.20 23.49 -25.32
C PRO A 601 -16.99 22.53 -24.43
N MET A 602 -16.64 21.25 -24.48
CA MET A 602 -17.11 20.29 -23.50
C MET A 602 -16.16 20.25 -22.30
N VAL A 603 -16.72 19.99 -21.12
CA VAL A 603 -15.98 19.93 -19.87
C VAL A 603 -16.21 18.58 -19.20
N ILE A 604 -15.21 18.06 -18.50
CA ILE A 604 -15.38 16.85 -17.70
C ILE A 604 -16.15 17.20 -16.44
N LYS A 605 -17.29 16.55 -16.26
CA LYS A 605 -18.13 16.61 -15.05
C LYS A 605 -18.15 15.26 -14.36
N ILE A 606 -18.28 15.29 -13.03
CA ILE A 606 -18.36 14.07 -12.22
C ILE A 606 -19.83 13.81 -11.87
N GLY A 607 -20.44 12.78 -12.47
CA GLY A 607 -21.80 12.32 -12.19
C GLY A 607 -21.86 11.18 -11.16
N PRO A 608 -23.06 10.66 -10.85
CA PRO A 608 -23.25 9.52 -9.96
C PRO A 608 -22.57 8.23 -10.42
N TYR A 609 -22.34 8.11 -11.74
CA TYR A 609 -21.73 6.93 -12.37
C TYR A 609 -20.28 7.15 -12.82
N GLY A 610 -19.65 8.26 -12.41
CA GLY A 610 -18.27 8.61 -12.77
C GLY A 610 -18.15 9.88 -13.63
N LYS A 611 -16.97 10.09 -14.23
CA LYS A 611 -16.68 11.24 -15.10
C LYS A 611 -17.44 11.12 -16.43
N PHE A 612 -17.96 12.24 -16.94
CA PHE A 612 -18.58 12.36 -18.27
C PHE A 612 -18.30 13.74 -18.88
N LEU A 613 -18.39 13.85 -20.19
CA LEU A 613 -18.30 15.13 -20.89
C LEU A 613 -19.67 15.82 -20.89
N GLY A 614 -19.75 17.01 -20.32
CA GLY A 614 -20.94 17.88 -20.38
C GLY A 614 -20.63 19.15 -21.17
N CYS A 615 -21.61 19.66 -21.87
CA CYS A 615 -21.44 20.95 -22.56
C CYS A 615 -21.30 22.08 -21.56
N SER A 616 -20.34 22.99 -21.76
CA SER A 616 -20.18 24.21 -20.93
C SER A 616 -21.35 25.18 -21.08
N GLY A 617 -22.16 25.05 -22.14
CA GLY A 617 -23.37 25.83 -22.37
C GLY A 617 -24.61 25.37 -21.59
N PHE A 618 -24.47 24.48 -20.59
CA PHE A 618 -25.58 24.14 -19.71
C PHE A 618 -26.01 25.35 -18.86
N PRO A 619 -27.30 25.62 -18.68
CA PRO A 619 -28.47 24.76 -18.94
C PRO A 619 -29.08 24.83 -20.35
N GLU A 620 -28.66 25.78 -21.21
CA GLU A 620 -29.19 25.97 -22.56
C GLU A 620 -28.89 24.74 -23.43
N CYS A 621 -27.68 24.25 -23.38
CA CYS A 621 -27.26 23.03 -24.07
C CYS A 621 -27.04 21.89 -23.08
N LYS A 622 -27.94 20.91 -23.10
CA LYS A 622 -27.91 19.72 -22.22
C LYS A 622 -27.11 18.54 -22.81
N ASN A 623 -26.26 18.79 -23.79
CA ASN A 623 -25.49 17.73 -24.44
C ASN A 623 -24.46 17.09 -23.48
N THR A 624 -24.46 15.77 -23.46
CA THR A 624 -23.50 14.99 -22.66
C THR A 624 -22.95 13.86 -23.51
N LYS A 625 -21.65 13.59 -23.36
CA LYS A 625 -20.98 12.44 -23.98
C LYS A 625 -20.28 11.60 -22.92
N ARG A 626 -20.15 10.32 -23.17
CA ARG A 626 -19.32 9.46 -22.32
C ARG A 626 -17.85 9.73 -22.64
N ILE A 627 -17.01 9.73 -21.61
CA ILE A 627 -15.56 9.73 -21.81
C ILE A 627 -15.21 8.34 -22.35
N VAL A 628 -14.64 8.32 -23.53
CA VAL A 628 -14.27 7.10 -24.24
C VAL A 628 -12.75 7.03 -24.27
N ASN A 629 -12.16 6.02 -23.65
CA ASN A 629 -10.73 5.79 -23.74
C ASN A 629 -10.46 5.06 -25.06
N GLU A 630 -10.02 5.81 -26.05
CA GLU A 630 -9.53 5.27 -27.32
C GLU A 630 -8.18 4.58 -27.12
N THR A 631 -7.94 3.49 -27.80
CA THR A 631 -6.71 2.69 -27.66
C THR A 631 -5.71 2.97 -28.78
N GLY A 632 -6.01 3.91 -29.67
CA GLY A 632 -5.23 4.13 -30.93
C GLY A 632 -5.43 3.04 -31.98
N GLY A 633 -5.88 1.84 -31.61
CA GLY A 633 -6.12 0.74 -32.54
C GLY A 633 -7.50 0.80 -33.21
N LEU A 634 -7.58 0.23 -34.43
CA LEU A 634 -8.81 0.13 -35.22
C LEU A 634 -9.38 -1.30 -35.16
N CYS A 635 -10.70 -1.40 -35.28
CA CYS A 635 -11.39 -2.69 -35.29
C CYS A 635 -11.00 -3.50 -36.56
N PRO A 636 -10.56 -4.76 -36.41
CA PRO A 636 -10.17 -5.60 -37.54
C PRO A 636 -11.34 -5.97 -38.47
N HIS A 637 -12.61 -5.87 -37.98
CA HIS A 637 -13.80 -6.22 -38.75
C HIS A 637 -14.38 -5.02 -39.54
N CYS A 638 -14.51 -3.83 -38.91
CA CYS A 638 -15.18 -2.70 -39.55
C CYS A 638 -14.34 -1.43 -39.67
N GLY A 639 -13.09 -1.42 -39.20
CA GLY A 639 -12.23 -0.25 -39.20
C GLY A 639 -12.57 0.85 -38.20
N GLY A 640 -13.64 0.71 -37.42
CA GLY A 640 -14.01 1.65 -36.35
C GLY A 640 -13.01 1.63 -35.18
N LYS A 641 -13.01 2.66 -34.33
CA LYS A 641 -12.09 2.77 -33.20
C LYS A 641 -12.28 1.66 -32.16
N MET A 642 -11.19 1.16 -31.62
CA MET A 642 -11.22 0.24 -30.48
C MET A 642 -11.22 1.01 -29.18
N LEU A 643 -12.20 0.71 -28.31
CA LEU A 643 -12.46 1.41 -27.06
C LEU A 643 -12.15 0.53 -25.87
N ALA A 644 -11.38 1.05 -24.90
CA ALA A 644 -11.18 0.38 -23.62
C ALA A 644 -12.44 0.50 -22.75
N LYS A 645 -12.97 -0.64 -22.31
CA LYS A 645 -14.17 -0.78 -21.47
C LYS A 645 -13.85 -1.60 -20.22
N LYS A 646 -14.71 -1.53 -19.20
CA LYS A 646 -14.62 -2.38 -18.01
C LYS A 646 -15.82 -3.33 -17.94
N SER A 647 -15.57 -4.59 -17.70
CA SER A 647 -16.61 -5.60 -17.47
C SER A 647 -17.32 -5.35 -16.12
N LYS A 648 -18.48 -6.00 -15.89
CA LYS A 648 -19.19 -5.95 -14.59
C LYS A 648 -18.31 -6.38 -13.39
N LYS A 649 -17.27 -7.17 -13.64
CA LYS A 649 -16.30 -7.62 -12.63
C LYS A 649 -15.05 -6.73 -12.56
N GLY A 650 -15.06 -5.55 -13.22
CA GLY A 650 -13.96 -4.57 -13.20
C GLY A 650 -12.76 -4.92 -14.09
N LYS A 651 -12.75 -6.04 -14.82
CA LYS A 651 -11.67 -6.39 -15.74
C LYS A 651 -11.74 -5.53 -17.02
N PRO A 652 -10.62 -4.97 -17.49
CA PRO A 652 -10.58 -4.25 -18.76
C PRO A 652 -10.83 -5.21 -19.93
N PHE A 653 -11.57 -4.76 -20.92
CA PHE A 653 -11.74 -5.41 -22.21
C PHE A 653 -11.88 -4.33 -23.29
N PHE A 654 -11.71 -4.71 -24.53
CA PHE A 654 -11.72 -3.79 -25.66
C PHE A 654 -12.87 -4.15 -26.60
N GLY A 655 -13.61 -3.15 -27.04
CA GLY A 655 -14.73 -3.35 -27.94
C GLY A 655 -14.78 -2.27 -29.01
N CYS A 656 -15.27 -2.62 -30.18
CA CYS A 656 -15.48 -1.68 -31.27
C CYS A 656 -16.45 -0.56 -30.86
N GLU A 657 -16.23 0.67 -31.33
CA GLU A 657 -17.18 1.79 -31.14
C GLU A 657 -18.54 1.48 -31.78
N ASN A 658 -18.53 0.80 -32.90
CA ASN A 658 -19.72 0.36 -33.63
C ASN A 658 -20.22 -1.00 -33.12
N TYR A 659 -20.09 -1.29 -31.83
CA TYR A 659 -20.40 -2.61 -31.27
C TYR A 659 -21.81 -3.11 -31.55
N LYS A 660 -22.76 -2.21 -31.71
CA LYS A 660 -24.17 -2.60 -32.03
C LYS A 660 -24.31 -3.32 -33.37
N ASP A 661 -23.45 -2.95 -34.31
CA ASP A 661 -23.52 -3.47 -35.69
C ASP A 661 -22.35 -4.45 -35.95
N CYS A 662 -21.17 -4.18 -35.35
CA CYS A 662 -19.93 -4.93 -35.61
C CYS A 662 -19.74 -6.09 -34.64
N ASN A 663 -20.24 -6.03 -33.39
CA ASN A 663 -20.10 -7.04 -32.32
C ASN A 663 -18.67 -7.46 -31.94
N PHE A 664 -17.61 -6.79 -32.48
CA PHE A 664 -16.24 -7.17 -32.15
C PHE A 664 -15.85 -6.71 -30.75
N MET A 665 -15.36 -7.66 -29.95
CA MET A 665 -14.78 -7.42 -28.63
C MET A 665 -13.66 -8.42 -28.32
N THR A 666 -12.68 -7.97 -27.56
CA THR A 666 -11.53 -8.79 -27.15
C THR A 666 -11.03 -8.41 -25.77
N TRP A 667 -10.35 -9.36 -25.12
CA TRP A 667 -9.59 -9.12 -23.89
C TRP A 667 -8.15 -8.71 -24.17
N ASP A 668 -7.68 -8.93 -25.41
CA ASP A 668 -6.31 -8.62 -25.82
C ASP A 668 -6.20 -7.13 -26.15
N THR A 669 -5.07 -6.52 -25.76
CA THR A 669 -4.85 -5.08 -25.87
C THR A 669 -4.58 -4.68 -27.30
N PRO A 670 -5.40 -3.83 -27.93
CA PRO A 670 -5.10 -3.24 -29.24
C PRO A 670 -3.88 -2.34 -29.15
N LEU A 671 -2.99 -2.43 -30.12
CA LEU A 671 -1.80 -1.58 -30.25
C LEU A 671 -2.05 -0.52 -31.33
N GLU A 672 -1.29 0.56 -31.30
CA GLU A 672 -1.25 1.55 -32.39
C GLU A 672 -0.54 1.01 -33.63
N ASP A 673 0.30 -0.02 -33.43
CA ASP A 673 1.06 -0.67 -34.49
C ASP A 673 0.15 -1.34 -35.51
N LYS A 674 0.56 -1.20 -36.77
CA LYS A 674 -0.10 -1.86 -37.90
C LYS A 674 0.62 -3.14 -38.28
N CYS A 675 -0.14 -4.14 -38.67
CA CYS A 675 0.36 -5.41 -39.13
C CYS A 675 1.18 -5.21 -40.45
N PRO A 676 2.45 -5.62 -40.51
CA PRO A 676 3.26 -5.44 -41.69
C PRO A 676 2.75 -6.27 -42.89
N LYS A 677 1.94 -7.32 -42.62
CA LYS A 677 1.40 -8.19 -43.67
C LYS A 677 0.13 -7.67 -44.31
N CYS A 678 -0.74 -6.97 -43.54
CA CYS A 678 -2.09 -6.60 -44.02
C CYS A 678 -2.56 -5.20 -43.56
N GLY A 679 -1.75 -4.42 -42.84
CA GLY A 679 -2.04 -3.06 -42.41
C GLY A 679 -3.09 -2.94 -41.29
N SER A 680 -3.65 -4.04 -40.76
CA SER A 680 -4.62 -4.02 -39.66
C SER A 680 -3.96 -3.84 -38.33
N THR A 681 -4.72 -3.40 -37.30
CA THR A 681 -4.27 -3.26 -35.91
C THR A 681 -3.71 -4.56 -35.37
N LEU A 682 -2.59 -4.47 -34.64
CA LEU A 682 -2.01 -5.59 -33.90
C LEU A 682 -2.59 -5.65 -32.48
N PHE A 683 -2.65 -6.85 -31.90
CA PHE A 683 -3.19 -7.11 -30.56
C PHE A 683 -2.17 -7.85 -29.70
N LYS A 684 -1.99 -7.38 -28.46
CA LYS A 684 -1.14 -8.03 -27.45
C LYS A 684 -1.96 -8.99 -26.61
N LYS A 685 -1.60 -10.26 -26.64
CA LYS A 685 -2.34 -11.35 -25.98
C LYS A 685 -2.25 -11.24 -24.45
N VAL A 686 -3.38 -11.33 -23.77
CA VAL A 686 -3.45 -11.33 -22.31
C VAL A 686 -3.11 -12.73 -21.77
N GLY A 687 -2.14 -12.84 -20.85
CA GLY A 687 -1.82 -14.07 -20.09
C GLY A 687 -0.88 -15.07 -20.73
N LYS A 688 -0.44 -14.91 -21.97
CA LYS A 688 0.70 -15.65 -22.57
C LYS A 688 1.85 -14.68 -22.82
N GLN A 689 3.04 -15.06 -22.37
CA GLN A 689 4.25 -14.27 -22.49
C GLN A 689 4.34 -13.58 -23.85
N GLY A 690 4.09 -12.25 -23.85
CA GLY A 690 4.54 -11.35 -24.87
C GLY A 690 4.26 -11.70 -26.33
N GLN A 691 3.11 -12.26 -26.68
CA GLN A 691 2.75 -12.52 -28.07
C GLN A 691 1.88 -11.38 -28.63
N VAL A 692 2.32 -10.78 -29.73
CA VAL A 692 1.56 -9.79 -30.52
C VAL A 692 1.10 -10.47 -31.81
N TYR A 693 -0.18 -10.31 -32.15
CA TYR A 693 -0.78 -10.95 -33.33
C TYR A 693 -1.74 -10.05 -34.06
N CYS A 694 -1.99 -10.36 -35.32
CA CYS A 694 -3.01 -9.71 -36.13
C CYS A 694 -4.35 -10.46 -36.01
N ALA A 695 -5.41 -9.77 -35.62
CA ALA A 695 -6.74 -10.35 -35.45
C ALA A 695 -7.60 -10.34 -36.73
N LYS A 696 -7.06 -9.88 -37.87
CA LYS A 696 -7.76 -9.92 -39.16
C LYS A 696 -7.80 -11.35 -39.68
N ASP A 697 -9.00 -11.81 -40.03
CA ASP A 697 -9.21 -13.16 -40.54
C ASP A 697 -8.28 -13.46 -41.72
N GLY A 698 -7.64 -14.64 -41.70
CA GLY A 698 -6.74 -15.10 -42.76
C GLY A 698 -5.33 -14.49 -42.78
N CYS A 699 -5.00 -13.53 -41.86
CA CYS A 699 -3.69 -12.89 -41.89
C CYS A 699 -2.57 -13.74 -41.27
N GLY A 700 -2.82 -14.34 -40.09
CA GLY A 700 -1.89 -15.26 -39.40
C GLY A 700 -0.58 -14.65 -38.94
N TYR A 701 -0.41 -13.30 -38.93
CA TYR A 701 0.82 -12.65 -38.46
C TYR A 701 0.94 -12.71 -36.94
N VAL A 702 2.11 -13.15 -36.45
CA VAL A 702 2.44 -13.21 -35.02
C VAL A 702 3.91 -12.81 -34.83
N ARG A 703 4.20 -12.04 -33.75
CA ARG A 703 5.58 -11.72 -33.32
C ARG A 703 5.71 -11.77 -31.79
N PRO A 704 6.94 -11.91 -31.23
CA PRO A 704 7.19 -11.68 -29.81
C PRO A 704 6.93 -10.21 -29.42
N ALA A 705 6.55 -9.93 -28.17
CA ALA A 705 6.31 -8.56 -27.68
C ALA A 705 7.61 -7.81 -27.34
N ASP A 706 8.74 -8.50 -27.20
CA ASP A 706 10.02 -7.87 -26.82
C ASP A 706 10.71 -7.08 -27.94
N GLU A 707 10.18 -7.12 -29.16
CA GLU A 707 10.67 -6.29 -30.28
C GLU A 707 10.29 -4.80 -30.14
N ASP A 708 9.31 -4.46 -29.30
CA ASP A 708 8.86 -3.07 -29.10
C ASP A 708 9.91 -2.20 -28.39
N LYS A 709 10.86 -2.80 -27.66
CA LYS A 709 11.91 -2.08 -26.90
C LYS A 709 13.14 -1.65 -27.74
N LYS A 710 13.21 -2.05 -28.98
CA LYS A 710 14.36 -1.73 -29.84
C LYS A 710 14.20 -0.45 -30.70
N ASN A 711 13.01 0.13 -30.76
CA ASN A 711 12.70 1.31 -31.56
C ASN A 711 12.50 2.61 -30.77
N GLU A 712 12.75 2.60 -29.44
CA GLU A 712 12.70 3.80 -28.58
C GLU A 712 14.11 4.22 -28.05
N ASN A 713 15.17 3.98 -28.84
CA ASN A 713 16.51 4.55 -28.57
C ASN A 713 16.93 5.43 -29.71
#